data_9cbcb05e385e3ce087f917bb36fa2de5
#
_entry.id   9cbcb05e385e3ce087f917bb36fa2de5
#
_cell.length_a   1.000
_cell.length_b   1.000
_cell.length_c   1.000
_cell.angle_alpha   90.00
_cell.angle_beta   90.00
_cell.angle_gamma   90.00
#
_symmetry.space_group_name_H-M   'P 1'
#
loop_
_entity.id
_entity.type
_entity.pdbx_description
1 polymer ?
#
loop_
_entity_poly.entity_id
_entity_poly.type
_entity_poly.pdbx_seq_one_letter_code
_entity_poly.pdbx_strand_id
1 'polypeptide(L)'
;MQTHFNESFQLMLPGEQKPQNEHDNIWSRYDQVVCPVDSIKPIENRKGWSLKQLNEYNKLRFDDLLAASWDLIIIDEAHRLGGSTDQVARYKLGQGLAEAAPYLLLLSATPHQGKSDAFHRLMALLDAEAFPDVSSVSQERVQPFVVRTEKRIAIDGEGKPLFCPRQTEMVAVAWQAQHGLQRHLYEEVTDYIKEGYNQAQAKQQNAIGFLMILMQRLVSSSSAAIARTLARRLKVLENKRAEEELPLAFADEWADLDGQTQLDELLAQCQTSLENEKNEVRRLLALAEQCVSAENDAKAEALLDWLYRLQQEEGDPYLKMLVFTEFVPTQEMLAQFFVERGISVVSLNGSMDLSERKKVQAAFASDTRILISTDAGGEGLNLQFCHVIVNYDMPWNPMRMEQRIGRVDRIGQQHIVRALNFVLEDTVEHRVREVLEAKLQIILEEFGVDKTSDVLDSSAANHLFDELFITSITDPALMDQELAKALATLRDGAVDKRQQDALFGGGDPLSAEDYRQALNHPLPYWVQSMVASYLRWQRSMQHVADFTDEIDGSHTLTWPDGATWSGITFIGKIAQQQPSFTHLTLENPKIKGLCSQLPVWSEAQPIPSVAVKSLPAGANGYWALWSIRLVAGHERRCQYMPVYIKPNGQYYATASQKVWDAVCSKEFDILPQDLAVDSSLHQSIYALMHKAAQEEGKAIFESMLTANQTDLDNQFEKGEYSFNARKKAIERVGLPEVRQFRLRQLSSEYALWLQDIDKKRRVIPDMVLHTIIEIKG
;
A
#
# COMPACT_ATOMS: atom_id res chain seq x y z
N MET A 1 -5.69 -9.49 -1.36
CA MET A 1 -5.51 -10.17 -0.06
C MET A 1 -5.59 -11.67 -0.27
N GLN A 2 -6.73 -12.23 -0.70
CA GLN A 2 -6.86 -13.68 -0.88
C GLN A 2 -5.84 -14.27 -1.86
N THR A 3 -5.58 -13.63 -3.00
CA THR A 3 -4.67 -14.12 -4.05
C THR A 3 -3.19 -14.15 -3.63
N HIS A 4 -2.75 -13.17 -2.80
CA HIS A 4 -1.33 -13.04 -2.46
C HIS A 4 -1.00 -13.52 -1.05
N PHE A 5 -1.96 -13.43 -0.12
CA PHE A 5 -1.74 -13.73 1.30
C PHE A 5 -2.62 -14.87 1.80
N ASN A 6 -3.52 -15.40 0.97
CA ASN A 6 -4.52 -16.41 1.33
C ASN A 6 -5.41 -15.99 2.50
N GLU A 7 -5.61 -14.68 2.68
CA GLU A 7 -6.40 -14.09 3.75
C GLU A 7 -7.74 -13.56 3.24
N SER A 8 -8.81 -13.79 4.00
CA SER A 8 -10.17 -13.39 3.65
C SER A 8 -10.59 -12.16 4.44
N PHE A 9 -10.77 -11.04 3.75
CA PHE A 9 -11.26 -9.80 4.33
C PHE A 9 -12.72 -9.55 3.95
N GLN A 10 -13.50 -9.08 4.92
CA GLN A 10 -14.86 -8.63 4.68
C GLN A 10 -14.86 -7.20 4.16
N LEU A 11 -15.44 -6.96 2.99
CA LEU A 11 -15.70 -5.60 2.52
C LEU A 11 -16.89 -5.02 3.31
N MET A 12 -16.64 -3.95 4.05
CA MET A 12 -17.64 -3.24 4.85
C MET A 12 -18.03 -1.92 4.19
N LEU A 13 -19.27 -1.82 3.77
CA LEU A 13 -19.90 -0.59 3.33
C LEU A 13 -20.95 -0.17 4.37
N PRO A 14 -20.64 0.79 5.26
CA PRO A 14 -21.50 1.13 6.39
C PRO A 14 -22.81 1.73 5.94
N GLY A 15 -23.78 1.20 5.57
CA GLY A 15 -25.07 1.66 5.05
C GLY A 15 -25.81 0.51 4.40
N GLU A 16 -25.07 -0.51 3.97
CA GLU A 16 -25.62 -1.76 3.44
C GLU A 16 -25.89 -2.75 4.58
N GLN A 17 -25.10 -2.69 5.65
CA GLN A 17 -25.29 -3.54 6.82
C GLN A 17 -26.12 -2.84 7.90
N LYS A 18 -27.16 -3.51 8.40
CA LYS A 18 -27.99 -3.01 9.47
C LYS A 18 -27.65 -3.68 10.80
N PRO A 19 -27.54 -2.92 11.90
CA PRO A 19 -27.44 -3.52 13.23
C PRO A 19 -28.71 -4.33 13.54
N GLN A 20 -28.54 -5.48 14.21
CA GLN A 20 -29.66 -6.36 14.59
C GLN A 20 -30.50 -5.76 15.75
N ASN A 21 -29.85 -4.96 16.59
CA ASN A 21 -30.45 -4.23 17.69
C ASN A 21 -29.64 -2.96 17.99
N GLU A 22 -30.10 -2.13 18.92
CA GLU A 22 -29.45 -0.86 19.28
C GLU A 22 -28.06 -1.02 19.91
N HIS A 23 -27.76 -2.19 20.46
CA HIS A 23 -26.48 -2.52 21.12
C HIS A 23 -25.48 -3.19 20.18
N ASP A 24 -25.92 -3.62 19.02
CA ASP A 24 -25.11 -4.34 18.06
C ASP A 24 -24.07 -3.42 17.40
N ASN A 25 -22.83 -3.89 17.39
CA ASN A 25 -21.74 -3.24 16.66
C ASN A 25 -21.40 -4.09 15.43
N ILE A 26 -21.73 -3.57 14.24
CA ILE A 26 -21.51 -4.30 12.98
C ILE A 26 -20.03 -4.58 12.70
N TRP A 27 -19.13 -3.74 13.22
CA TRP A 27 -17.68 -3.86 13.03
C TRP A 27 -17.07 -5.02 13.84
N SER A 28 -17.62 -5.30 15.00
CA SER A 28 -17.16 -6.41 15.87
C SER A 28 -17.61 -7.80 15.41
N ARG A 29 -18.29 -7.90 14.27
CA ARG A 29 -18.74 -9.19 13.71
C ARG A 29 -17.65 -9.91 12.92
N TYR A 30 -16.61 -9.21 12.54
CA TYR A 30 -15.57 -9.71 11.64
C TYR A 30 -14.19 -9.36 12.18
N ASP A 31 -13.28 -10.31 12.12
CA ASP A 31 -11.90 -10.14 12.56
C ASP A 31 -11.05 -9.34 11.55
N GLN A 32 -11.38 -9.44 10.25
CA GLN A 32 -10.65 -8.82 9.15
C GLN A 32 -11.60 -8.03 8.25
N VAL A 33 -11.38 -6.71 8.16
CA VAL A 33 -12.28 -5.79 7.46
C VAL A 33 -11.51 -4.88 6.51
N VAL A 34 -12.08 -4.58 5.35
CA VAL A 34 -11.66 -3.50 4.45
C VAL A 34 -12.82 -2.55 4.24
N CYS A 35 -12.59 -1.25 4.37
CA CYS A 35 -13.61 -0.22 4.14
C CYS A 35 -13.02 1.04 3.49
N PRO A 36 -13.81 1.79 2.68
CA PRO A 36 -13.39 3.06 2.14
C PRO A 36 -13.32 4.15 3.22
N VAL A 37 -12.24 4.92 3.27
CA VAL A 37 -12.02 6.00 4.25
C VAL A 37 -13.16 7.02 4.23
N ASP A 38 -13.64 7.43 3.05
CA ASP A 38 -14.70 8.42 2.93
C ASP A 38 -16.09 7.94 3.41
N SER A 39 -16.29 6.62 3.52
CA SER A 39 -17.52 6.04 4.03
C SER A 39 -17.64 6.03 5.56
N ILE A 40 -16.52 6.23 6.26
CA ILE A 40 -16.40 6.12 7.73
C ILE A 40 -16.02 7.44 8.41
N LYS A 41 -15.69 8.47 7.65
CA LYS A 41 -15.37 9.79 8.22
C LYS A 41 -16.59 10.41 8.95
N PRO A 42 -16.39 11.05 10.11
CA PRO A 42 -17.47 11.71 10.83
C PRO A 42 -17.97 12.94 10.05
N ILE A 43 -19.28 13.22 10.12
CA ILE A 43 -19.92 14.37 9.49
C ILE A 43 -20.43 15.29 10.60
N GLU A 44 -20.06 16.56 10.56
CA GLU A 44 -20.52 17.56 11.54
C GLU A 44 -21.84 18.22 11.15
N ASN A 45 -22.08 18.39 9.86
CA ASN A 45 -23.29 19.01 9.34
C ASN A 45 -23.69 18.43 7.99
N ARG A 46 -24.99 18.27 7.76
CA ARG A 46 -25.56 17.89 6.46
C ARG A 46 -26.91 18.59 6.27
N LYS A 47 -27.06 19.32 5.16
CA LYS A 47 -28.26 20.06 4.83
C LYS A 47 -29.52 19.17 4.88
N GLY A 48 -30.53 19.56 5.65
CA GLY A 48 -31.77 18.82 5.79
C GLY A 48 -31.76 17.67 6.81
N TRP A 49 -30.66 17.44 7.54
CA TRP A 49 -30.60 16.42 8.58
C TRP A 49 -30.83 17.00 9.97
N SER A 50 -31.57 16.25 10.79
CA SER A 50 -31.67 16.52 12.21
C SER A 50 -30.42 16.03 12.96
N LEU A 51 -30.17 16.59 14.14
CA LEU A 51 -29.09 16.14 15.02
C LEU A 51 -29.20 14.64 15.34
N LYS A 52 -30.41 14.09 15.44
CA LYS A 52 -30.63 12.68 15.68
C LYS A 52 -30.13 11.82 14.51
N GLN A 53 -30.44 12.18 13.28
CA GLN A 53 -30.01 11.49 12.07
C GLN A 53 -28.48 11.57 11.89
N LEU A 54 -27.90 12.73 12.23
CA LEU A 54 -26.46 12.92 12.20
C LEU A 54 -25.74 12.02 13.22
N ASN A 55 -26.27 11.96 14.44
CA ASN A 55 -25.73 11.12 15.51
C ASN A 55 -25.85 9.60 15.16
N GLU A 56 -26.98 9.19 14.60
CA GLU A 56 -27.19 7.81 14.14
C GLU A 56 -26.20 7.44 13.01
N TYR A 57 -25.96 8.37 12.09
CA TYR A 57 -24.99 8.20 11.00
C TYR A 57 -23.56 8.05 11.52
N ASN A 58 -23.13 8.98 12.38
CA ASN A 58 -21.78 8.97 12.95
C ASN A 58 -21.56 7.77 13.87
N LYS A 59 -22.59 7.40 14.66
CA LYS A 59 -22.52 6.20 15.51
C LYS A 59 -22.16 4.96 14.71
N LEU A 60 -22.88 4.69 13.63
CA LEU A 60 -22.69 3.47 12.84
C LEU A 60 -21.34 3.42 12.13
N ARG A 61 -20.84 4.57 11.68
CA ARG A 61 -19.65 4.68 10.82
C ARG A 61 -18.37 4.98 11.57
N PHE A 62 -18.45 5.82 12.58
CA PHE A 62 -17.28 6.31 13.31
C PHE A 62 -17.21 5.79 14.73
N ASP A 63 -18.22 6.04 15.57
CA ASP A 63 -18.15 5.66 16.98
C ASP A 63 -18.11 4.14 17.17
N ASP A 64 -18.89 3.39 16.39
CA ASP A 64 -18.94 1.93 16.45
C ASP A 64 -17.63 1.31 15.89
N LEU A 65 -17.04 1.92 14.87
CA LEU A 65 -15.73 1.55 14.31
C LEU A 65 -14.62 1.69 15.36
N LEU A 66 -14.56 2.85 16.04
CA LEU A 66 -13.57 3.09 17.09
C LEU A 66 -13.79 2.21 18.32
N ALA A 67 -15.04 1.86 18.61
CA ALA A 67 -15.39 0.98 19.74
C ALA A 67 -15.15 -0.52 19.45
N ALA A 68 -14.86 -0.89 18.22
CA ALA A 68 -14.43 -2.25 17.89
C ALA A 68 -12.99 -2.50 18.37
N SER A 69 -12.68 -3.72 18.77
CA SER A 69 -11.37 -4.08 19.34
C SER A 69 -10.40 -4.44 18.22
N TRP A 70 -9.79 -3.43 17.58
CA TRP A 70 -8.80 -3.62 16.54
C TRP A 70 -7.42 -3.85 17.13
N ASP A 71 -6.71 -4.87 16.66
CA ASP A 71 -5.30 -5.10 16.99
C ASP A 71 -4.37 -4.30 16.06
N LEU A 72 -4.72 -4.21 14.78
CA LEU A 72 -3.95 -3.52 13.76
C LEU A 72 -4.87 -2.73 12.82
N ILE A 73 -4.53 -1.49 12.58
CA ILE A 73 -5.17 -0.65 11.56
C ILE A 73 -4.14 -0.30 10.48
N ILE A 74 -4.49 -0.56 9.23
CA ILE A 74 -3.67 -0.21 8.06
C ILE A 74 -4.43 0.82 7.24
N ILE A 75 -3.82 1.98 6.97
CA ILE A 75 -4.43 3.05 6.18
C ILE A 75 -3.60 3.27 4.93
N ASP A 76 -4.18 2.96 3.78
CA ASP A 76 -3.57 3.24 2.48
C ASP A 76 -3.85 4.68 2.04
N GLU A 77 -2.94 5.27 1.23
CA GLU A 77 -2.95 6.68 0.85
C GLU A 77 -3.10 7.63 2.06
N ALA A 78 -2.36 7.32 3.12
CA ALA A 78 -2.47 7.96 4.43
C ALA A 78 -2.19 9.48 4.39
N HIS A 79 -1.50 9.99 3.35
CA HIS A 79 -1.30 11.42 3.13
C HIS A 79 -2.63 12.21 3.10
N ARG A 80 -3.73 11.56 2.69
CA ARG A 80 -5.08 12.17 2.70
C ARG A 80 -5.62 12.47 4.10
N LEU A 81 -5.06 11.86 5.15
CA LEU A 81 -5.45 12.13 6.54
C LEU A 81 -4.84 13.44 7.06
N GLY A 82 -3.71 13.90 6.51
CA GLY A 82 -3.02 15.10 6.98
C GLY A 82 -3.86 16.37 6.94
N GLY A 83 -4.75 16.50 5.96
CA GLY A 83 -5.68 17.62 5.80
C GLY A 83 -5.00 19.00 5.77
N SER A 84 -5.80 20.06 5.65
CA SER A 84 -5.33 21.46 5.74
C SER A 84 -5.30 21.98 7.17
N THR A 85 -6.16 21.44 8.04
CA THR A 85 -6.27 21.81 9.44
C THR A 85 -6.64 20.61 10.31
N ASP A 86 -6.46 20.73 11.62
CA ASP A 86 -6.85 19.72 12.61
C ASP A 86 -8.39 19.49 12.68
N GLN A 87 -9.18 20.36 12.08
CA GLN A 87 -10.63 20.29 12.07
C GLN A 87 -11.21 19.46 10.92
N VAL A 88 -10.38 19.08 9.96
CA VAL A 88 -10.82 18.27 8.82
C VAL A 88 -11.28 16.88 9.26
N ALA A 89 -12.43 16.46 8.76
CA ALA A 89 -13.07 15.20 9.16
C ALA A 89 -12.17 13.95 8.95
N ARG A 90 -11.31 13.95 7.91
CA ARG A 90 -10.35 12.88 7.67
C ARG A 90 -9.26 12.84 8.75
N TYR A 91 -8.76 13.99 9.23
CA TYR A 91 -7.77 14.01 10.30
C TYR A 91 -8.39 13.56 11.63
N LYS A 92 -9.63 14.00 11.94
CA LYS A 92 -10.36 13.50 13.12
C LYS A 92 -10.58 11.99 13.08
N LEU A 93 -10.85 11.44 11.88
CA LEU A 93 -10.90 10.00 11.69
C LEU A 93 -9.55 9.36 12.00
N GLY A 94 -8.46 9.89 11.46
CA GLY A 94 -7.09 9.41 11.70
C GLY A 94 -6.73 9.40 13.18
N GLN A 95 -7.03 10.49 13.90
CA GLN A 95 -6.81 10.56 15.36
C GLN A 95 -7.60 9.49 16.12
N GLY A 96 -8.90 9.34 15.81
CA GLY A 96 -9.72 8.32 16.44
C GLY A 96 -9.19 6.90 16.18
N LEU A 97 -8.76 6.60 14.95
CA LEU A 97 -8.21 5.30 14.59
C LEU A 97 -6.84 5.05 15.25
N ALA A 98 -5.98 6.05 15.31
CA ALA A 98 -4.68 5.97 15.99
C ALA A 98 -4.84 5.64 17.50
N GLU A 99 -5.87 6.20 18.13
CA GLU A 99 -6.20 5.92 19.52
C GLU A 99 -6.89 4.56 19.73
N ALA A 100 -7.58 4.02 18.70
CA ALA A 100 -8.44 2.84 18.83
C ALA A 100 -7.69 1.50 18.75
N ALA A 101 -6.46 1.48 18.23
CA ALA A 101 -5.69 0.25 18.04
C ALA A 101 -4.25 0.38 18.57
N PRO A 102 -3.66 -0.69 19.12
CA PRO A 102 -2.28 -0.67 19.59
C PRO A 102 -1.26 -0.55 18.44
N TYR A 103 -1.62 -0.95 17.22
CA TYR A 103 -0.75 -0.86 16.06
C TYR A 103 -1.41 -0.11 14.90
N LEU A 104 -0.72 0.92 14.42
CA LEU A 104 -1.14 1.73 13.27
C LEU A 104 -0.05 1.69 12.19
N LEU A 105 -0.43 1.30 10.96
CA LEU A 105 0.43 1.33 9.79
C LEU A 105 -0.13 2.30 8.76
N LEU A 106 0.63 3.35 8.45
CA LEU A 106 0.30 4.35 7.45
C LEU A 106 1.09 4.06 6.17
N LEU A 107 0.40 3.80 5.06
CA LEU A 107 0.99 3.58 3.75
C LEU A 107 0.80 4.83 2.90
N SER A 108 1.87 5.35 2.30
CA SER A 108 1.79 6.48 1.39
C SER A 108 2.98 6.48 0.44
N ALA A 109 2.75 6.78 -0.83
CA ALA A 109 3.82 7.03 -1.79
C ALA A 109 4.47 8.41 -1.56
N THR A 110 3.72 9.35 -1.02
CA THR A 110 4.09 10.77 -0.88
C THR A 110 3.64 11.32 0.49
N PRO A 111 4.33 10.95 1.57
CA PRO A 111 3.91 11.34 2.93
C PRO A 111 4.00 12.85 3.18
N HIS A 112 4.89 13.54 2.48
CA HIS A 112 5.19 14.97 2.67
C HIS A 112 4.78 15.82 1.47
N GLN A 113 3.54 15.98 1.15
CA GLN A 113 3.04 16.74 -0.01
C GLN A 113 3.46 18.26 -0.06
N GLY A 114 4.68 18.60 0.36
CA GLY A 114 5.17 19.98 0.43
C GLY A 114 4.54 20.83 1.53
N LYS A 115 3.71 20.23 2.40
CA LYS A 115 3.09 20.90 3.55
C LYS A 115 3.65 20.31 4.85
N SER A 116 4.58 20.99 5.47
CA SER A 116 5.20 20.55 6.74
C SER A 116 4.15 20.29 7.83
N ASP A 117 3.08 21.08 7.87
CA ASP A 117 1.98 20.91 8.82
C ASP A 117 1.18 19.63 8.59
N ALA A 118 0.92 19.25 7.32
CA ALA A 118 0.20 18.02 7.01
C ALA A 118 1.05 16.79 7.35
N PHE A 119 2.35 16.85 7.06
CA PHE A 119 3.29 15.79 7.44
C PHE A 119 3.45 15.67 8.95
N HIS A 120 3.59 16.79 9.66
CA HIS A 120 3.60 16.79 11.13
C HIS A 120 2.35 16.10 11.69
N ARG A 121 1.15 16.43 11.15
CA ARG A 121 -0.09 15.78 11.57
C ARG A 121 -0.08 14.27 11.35
N LEU A 122 0.50 13.78 10.24
CA LEU A 122 0.67 12.35 10.01
C LEU A 122 1.60 11.71 11.03
N MET A 123 2.73 12.35 11.33
CA MET A 123 3.67 11.86 12.34
C MET A 123 3.06 11.88 13.74
N ALA A 124 2.26 12.90 14.07
CA ALA A 124 1.53 12.99 15.32
C ALA A 124 0.44 11.91 15.49
N LEU A 125 -0.07 11.32 14.40
CA LEU A 125 -0.93 10.13 14.47
C LEU A 125 -0.17 8.88 14.93
N LEU A 126 1.12 8.79 14.63
CA LEU A 126 1.96 7.66 15.04
C LEU A 126 2.42 7.83 16.50
N ASP A 127 2.84 9.05 16.86
CA ASP A 127 3.29 9.36 18.22
C ASP A 127 3.13 10.87 18.51
N ALA A 128 2.11 11.25 19.25
CA ALA A 128 1.83 12.65 19.58
C ALA A 128 2.83 13.24 20.57
N GLU A 129 3.51 12.41 21.38
CA GLU A 129 4.52 12.89 22.34
C GLU A 129 5.86 13.13 21.67
N ALA A 130 6.23 12.28 20.71
CA ALA A 130 7.43 12.47 19.91
C ALA A 130 7.30 13.66 18.94
N PHE A 131 6.09 13.97 18.46
CA PHE A 131 5.79 15.02 17.50
C PHE A 131 4.74 16.02 18.02
N PRO A 132 5.05 16.81 19.07
CA PRO A 132 4.11 17.76 19.66
C PRO A 132 3.82 18.98 18.77
N ASP A 133 4.75 19.36 17.90
CA ASP A 133 4.66 20.52 17.00
C ASP A 133 5.48 20.32 15.71
N VAL A 134 5.30 21.23 14.75
CA VAL A 134 5.98 21.14 13.44
C VAL A 134 7.51 21.18 13.58
N SER A 135 8.05 21.90 14.58
CA SER A 135 9.49 22.00 14.81
C SER A 135 10.12 20.71 15.34
N SER A 136 9.30 19.80 15.86
CA SER A 136 9.74 18.49 16.35
C SER A 136 10.04 17.50 15.21
N VAL A 137 9.65 17.80 13.98
CA VAL A 137 9.90 16.96 12.81
C VAL A 137 11.35 17.09 12.36
N SER A 138 12.21 16.21 12.85
CA SER A 138 13.62 16.12 12.50
C SER A 138 13.99 14.72 12.03
N GLN A 139 15.06 14.57 11.25
CA GLN A 139 15.52 13.28 10.73
C GLN A 139 15.67 12.22 11.86
N GLU A 140 16.33 12.58 12.94
CA GLU A 140 16.57 11.67 14.05
C GLU A 140 15.29 11.15 14.69
N ARG A 141 14.23 12.00 14.75
CA ARG A 141 12.94 11.61 15.32
C ARG A 141 12.05 10.86 14.34
N VAL A 142 12.12 11.17 13.03
CA VAL A 142 11.30 10.55 11.98
C VAL A 142 11.81 9.16 11.60
N GLN A 143 13.13 8.98 11.51
CA GLN A 143 13.75 7.74 11.04
C GLN A 143 13.26 6.47 11.73
N PRO A 144 13.01 6.41 13.06
CA PRO A 144 12.50 5.20 13.71
C PRO A 144 11.06 4.82 13.30
N PHE A 145 10.29 5.75 12.75
CA PHE A 145 8.89 5.57 12.40
C PHE A 145 8.65 5.31 10.90
N VAL A 146 9.66 5.56 10.04
CA VAL A 146 9.48 5.52 8.58
C VAL A 146 10.40 4.50 7.94
N VAL A 147 9.79 3.60 7.15
CA VAL A 147 10.51 2.68 6.26
C VAL A 147 10.26 3.15 4.84
N ARG A 148 11.32 3.51 4.11
CA ARG A 148 11.26 3.99 2.72
C ARG A 148 12.14 3.13 1.82
N THR A 149 11.58 2.71 0.69
CA THR A 149 12.33 2.04 -0.38
C THR A 149 12.06 2.75 -1.71
N GLU A 150 13.10 3.19 -2.39
CA GLU A 150 12.97 3.83 -3.70
C GLU A 150 12.90 2.77 -4.81
N LYS A 151 12.07 2.99 -5.83
CA LYS A 151 11.92 2.06 -6.96
C LYS A 151 13.25 1.75 -7.65
N ARG A 152 14.13 2.73 -7.80
CA ARG A 152 15.42 2.60 -8.50
C ARG A 152 16.42 1.68 -7.81
N ILE A 153 16.35 1.58 -6.48
CA ILE A 153 17.23 0.73 -5.68
C ILE A 153 16.60 -0.60 -5.31
N ALA A 154 15.31 -0.80 -5.66
CA ALA A 154 14.61 -2.05 -5.40
C ALA A 154 15.14 -3.13 -6.34
N ILE A 155 15.76 -4.16 -5.77
CA ILE A 155 16.37 -5.29 -6.48
C ILE A 155 15.76 -6.61 -6.04
N ASP A 156 15.82 -7.61 -6.91
CA ASP A 156 15.50 -9.00 -6.56
C ASP A 156 16.70 -9.70 -5.89
N GLY A 157 16.53 -10.95 -5.55
CA GLY A 157 17.60 -11.74 -4.92
C GLY A 157 18.80 -12.05 -5.79
N GLU A 158 18.71 -11.81 -7.09
CA GLU A 158 19.83 -11.95 -8.01
C GLU A 158 20.56 -10.60 -8.19
N GLY A 159 20.05 -9.52 -7.58
CA GLY A 159 20.56 -8.16 -7.73
C GLY A 159 20.03 -7.43 -8.97
N LYS A 160 19.01 -7.97 -9.65
CA LYS A 160 18.38 -7.33 -10.79
C LYS A 160 17.32 -6.34 -10.33
N PRO A 161 17.16 -5.20 -11.02
CA PRO A 161 16.08 -4.25 -10.71
C PRO A 161 14.70 -4.92 -10.75
N LEU A 162 13.87 -4.65 -9.74
CA LEU A 162 12.49 -5.14 -9.67
C LEU A 162 11.55 -4.41 -10.62
N PHE A 163 11.93 -3.21 -11.07
CA PHE A 163 11.16 -2.39 -12.01
C PHE A 163 11.86 -2.29 -13.34
N CYS A 164 11.10 -2.44 -14.42
CA CYS A 164 11.61 -2.19 -15.76
C CYS A 164 11.88 -0.70 -16.00
N PRO A 165 12.78 -0.36 -16.95
CA PRO A 165 12.97 1.02 -17.38
C PRO A 165 11.66 1.64 -17.87
N ARG A 166 11.52 2.96 -17.69
CA ARG A 166 10.40 3.74 -18.19
C ARG A 166 10.87 4.76 -19.21
N GLN A 167 10.11 4.92 -20.29
CA GLN A 167 10.27 5.96 -21.29
C GLN A 167 9.04 6.85 -21.27
N THR A 168 9.23 8.12 -20.96
CA THR A 168 8.15 9.12 -20.97
C THR A 168 8.42 10.11 -22.11
N GLU A 169 7.42 10.30 -22.97
CA GLU A 169 7.52 11.16 -24.14
C GLU A 169 6.34 12.13 -24.20
N MET A 170 6.62 13.41 -24.45
CA MET A 170 5.60 14.40 -24.79
C MET A 170 5.33 14.36 -26.28
N VAL A 171 4.08 14.08 -26.65
CA VAL A 171 3.62 14.01 -28.02
C VAL A 171 2.90 15.31 -28.38
N ALA A 172 3.60 16.20 -29.07
CA ALA A 172 3.00 17.41 -29.64
C ALA A 172 2.18 17.02 -30.87
N VAL A 173 0.86 17.22 -30.80
CA VAL A 173 -0.08 16.87 -31.87
C VAL A 173 -0.29 18.09 -32.76
N ALA A 174 0.20 18.02 -34.00
CA ALA A 174 0.12 19.10 -34.98
C ALA A 174 -1.29 19.24 -35.57
N TRP A 175 -1.73 20.48 -35.77
CA TRP A 175 -2.93 20.81 -36.51
C TRP A 175 -2.72 20.57 -38.01
N GLN A 176 -3.48 19.64 -38.59
CA GLN A 176 -3.50 19.44 -40.03
C GLN A 176 -4.61 20.27 -40.68
N ALA A 177 -4.60 20.40 -42.00
CA ALA A 177 -5.56 21.23 -42.73
C ALA A 177 -7.04 20.81 -42.46
N GLN A 178 -7.30 19.54 -42.24
CA GLN A 178 -8.62 19.01 -41.92
C GLN A 178 -9.11 19.40 -40.51
N HIS A 179 -8.23 19.79 -39.62
CA HIS A 179 -8.54 20.18 -38.24
C HIS A 179 -8.82 21.70 -38.08
N GLY A 180 -8.92 22.46 -39.20
CA GLY A 180 -9.11 23.91 -39.17
C GLY A 180 -10.35 24.35 -38.37
N LEU A 181 -11.46 23.57 -38.48
CA LEU A 181 -12.67 23.86 -37.71
C LEU A 181 -12.46 23.61 -36.18
N GLN A 182 -11.76 22.56 -35.81
CA GLN A 182 -11.45 22.25 -34.41
C GLN A 182 -10.49 23.31 -33.83
N ARG A 183 -9.48 23.73 -34.61
CA ARG A 183 -8.56 24.82 -34.19
C ARG A 183 -9.34 26.13 -33.97
N HIS A 184 -10.24 26.49 -34.90
CA HIS A 184 -11.08 27.68 -34.75
C HIS A 184 -11.98 27.59 -33.51
N LEU A 185 -12.58 26.43 -33.23
CA LEU A 185 -13.31 26.21 -31.97
C LEU A 185 -12.44 26.44 -30.74
N TYR A 186 -11.21 25.93 -30.74
CA TYR A 186 -10.27 26.11 -29.65
C TYR A 186 -9.97 27.60 -29.41
N GLU A 187 -9.69 28.35 -30.47
CA GLU A 187 -9.40 29.80 -30.40
C GLU A 187 -10.59 30.59 -29.85
N GLU A 188 -11.79 30.38 -30.38
CA GLU A 188 -13.03 31.07 -29.97
C GLU A 188 -13.43 30.75 -28.50
N VAL A 189 -13.29 29.50 -28.10
CA VAL A 189 -13.55 29.10 -26.70
C VAL A 189 -12.49 29.69 -25.76
N THR A 190 -11.23 29.77 -26.17
CA THR A 190 -10.16 30.40 -25.38
C THR A 190 -10.42 31.88 -25.19
N ASP A 191 -10.90 32.61 -26.22
CA ASP A 191 -11.26 34.02 -26.11
C ASP A 191 -12.45 34.22 -25.17
N TYR A 192 -13.49 33.40 -25.28
CA TYR A 192 -14.64 33.41 -24.34
C TYR A 192 -14.19 33.17 -22.90
N ILE A 193 -13.27 32.24 -22.67
CA ILE A 193 -12.73 31.92 -21.34
C ILE A 193 -11.96 33.11 -20.77
N LYS A 194 -11.12 33.75 -21.59
CA LYS A 194 -10.34 34.93 -21.22
C LYS A 194 -11.26 36.08 -20.76
N GLU A 195 -12.26 36.38 -21.53
CA GLU A 195 -13.23 37.44 -21.21
C GLU A 195 -14.03 37.07 -19.95
N GLY A 196 -14.53 35.82 -19.88
CA GLY A 196 -15.30 35.29 -18.77
C GLY A 196 -14.55 35.27 -17.45
N TYR A 197 -13.26 34.88 -17.48
CA TYR A 197 -12.41 34.89 -16.31
C TYR A 197 -12.18 36.32 -15.78
N ASN A 198 -11.87 37.27 -16.67
CA ASN A 198 -11.66 38.67 -16.30
C ASN A 198 -12.93 39.29 -15.69
N GLN A 199 -14.11 39.00 -16.24
CA GLN A 199 -15.39 39.44 -15.68
C GLN A 199 -15.67 38.83 -14.30
N ALA A 200 -15.41 37.52 -14.14
CA ALA A 200 -15.55 36.79 -12.89
C ALA A 200 -14.66 37.36 -11.79
N GLN A 201 -13.40 37.63 -12.13
CA GLN A 201 -12.44 38.23 -11.19
C GLN A 201 -12.87 39.63 -10.76
N ALA A 202 -13.29 40.49 -11.70
CA ALA A 202 -13.77 41.83 -11.40
C ALA A 202 -15.01 41.84 -10.48
N LYS A 203 -15.85 40.79 -10.57
CA LYS A 203 -17.07 40.60 -9.76
C LYS A 203 -16.86 39.72 -8.54
N GLN A 204 -15.67 39.26 -8.26
CA GLN A 204 -15.31 38.35 -7.19
C GLN A 204 -16.10 36.99 -7.22
N GLN A 205 -16.41 36.50 -8.40
CA GLN A 205 -17.18 35.28 -8.65
C GLN A 205 -16.23 34.10 -8.87
N ASN A 206 -15.60 33.60 -7.81
CA ASN A 206 -14.56 32.58 -7.89
C ASN A 206 -15.05 31.28 -8.58
N ALA A 207 -16.28 30.83 -8.34
CA ALA A 207 -16.84 29.63 -8.94
C ALA A 207 -16.91 29.72 -10.48
N ILE A 208 -17.27 30.89 -11.03
CA ILE A 208 -17.26 31.10 -12.49
C ILE A 208 -15.83 31.12 -13.02
N GLY A 209 -14.89 31.74 -12.30
CA GLY A 209 -13.48 31.70 -12.67
C GLY A 209 -12.94 30.28 -12.80
N PHE A 210 -13.24 29.41 -11.84
CA PHE A 210 -12.88 27.99 -11.91
C PHE A 210 -13.57 27.25 -13.06
N LEU A 211 -14.85 27.57 -13.34
CA LEU A 211 -15.56 26.99 -14.48
C LEU A 211 -14.88 27.35 -15.81
N MET A 212 -14.43 28.62 -15.96
CA MET A 212 -13.69 29.06 -17.17
C MET A 212 -12.40 28.26 -17.36
N ILE A 213 -11.62 28.07 -16.29
CA ILE A 213 -10.40 27.28 -16.33
C ILE A 213 -10.70 25.83 -16.75
N LEU A 214 -11.75 25.23 -16.22
CA LEU A 214 -12.14 23.86 -16.54
C LEU A 214 -12.64 23.73 -17.98
N MET A 215 -13.32 24.76 -18.52
CA MET A 215 -13.73 24.78 -19.94
C MET A 215 -12.51 24.80 -20.88
N GLN A 216 -11.39 25.42 -20.51
CA GLN A 216 -10.15 25.34 -21.29
C GLN A 216 -9.61 23.93 -21.36
N ARG A 217 -9.65 23.19 -20.25
CA ARG A 217 -9.25 21.75 -20.22
C ARG A 217 -10.17 20.89 -21.10
N LEU A 218 -11.46 21.23 -21.13
CA LEU A 218 -12.45 20.50 -21.96
C LEU A 218 -12.23 20.73 -23.46
N VAL A 219 -11.93 21.96 -23.89
CA VAL A 219 -11.71 22.24 -25.32
C VAL A 219 -10.39 21.67 -25.81
N SER A 220 -9.37 21.56 -24.94
CA SER A 220 -8.11 20.89 -25.28
C SER A 220 -8.21 19.35 -25.16
N SER A 221 -9.22 18.83 -24.47
CA SER A 221 -9.51 17.40 -24.43
C SER A 221 -10.17 16.93 -25.73
N SER A 222 -11.40 17.38 -26.01
CA SER A 222 -12.10 17.05 -27.27
C SER A 222 -13.25 18.02 -27.58
N SER A 223 -13.60 18.11 -28.86
CA SER A 223 -14.78 18.86 -29.30
C SER A 223 -16.09 18.34 -28.68
N ALA A 224 -16.19 17.03 -28.43
CA ALA A 224 -17.34 16.39 -27.78
C ALA A 224 -17.50 16.82 -26.31
N ALA A 225 -16.38 16.94 -25.56
CA ALA A 225 -16.39 17.33 -24.16
C ALA A 225 -16.86 18.77 -23.99
N ILE A 226 -16.32 19.70 -24.77
CA ILE A 226 -16.74 21.11 -24.70
C ILE A 226 -18.17 21.32 -25.20
N ALA A 227 -18.60 20.65 -26.26
CA ALA A 227 -19.99 20.72 -26.77
C ALA A 227 -21.01 20.32 -25.69
N ARG A 228 -20.77 19.17 -25.02
CA ARG A 228 -21.65 18.68 -23.94
C ARG A 228 -21.72 19.63 -22.75
N THR A 229 -20.59 20.26 -22.42
CA THR A 229 -20.51 21.24 -21.32
C THR A 229 -21.22 22.53 -21.66
N LEU A 230 -21.01 23.08 -22.87
CA LEU A 230 -21.70 24.28 -23.35
C LEU A 230 -23.21 24.05 -23.40
N ALA A 231 -23.68 22.87 -23.86
CA ALA A 231 -25.10 22.51 -23.85
C ALA A 231 -25.69 22.50 -22.43
N ARG A 232 -24.96 21.95 -21.45
CA ARG A 232 -25.37 21.96 -20.04
C ARG A 232 -25.39 23.39 -19.47
N ARG A 233 -24.35 24.17 -19.76
CA ARG A 233 -24.28 25.59 -19.33
C ARG A 233 -25.43 26.41 -19.90
N LEU A 234 -25.75 26.23 -21.19
CA LEU A 234 -26.87 26.91 -21.83
C LEU A 234 -28.19 26.58 -21.12
N LYS A 235 -28.46 25.32 -20.75
CA LYS A 235 -29.65 24.93 -20.00
C LYS A 235 -29.72 25.62 -18.63
N VAL A 236 -28.58 25.74 -17.93
CA VAL A 236 -28.51 26.50 -16.64
C VAL A 236 -28.87 27.96 -16.86
N LEU A 237 -28.30 28.60 -17.90
CA LEU A 237 -28.56 30.00 -18.22
C LEU A 237 -30.01 30.26 -18.71
N GLU A 238 -30.70 29.24 -19.21
CA GLU A 238 -32.09 29.29 -19.65
C GLU A 238 -33.11 29.13 -18.49
N ASN A 239 -32.73 28.33 -17.45
CA ASN A 239 -33.59 28.01 -16.31
C ASN A 239 -33.33 28.93 -15.13
N LYS A 240 -33.50 30.26 -15.27
CA LYS A 240 -33.30 31.23 -14.20
C LYS A 240 -34.05 30.85 -12.93
N ARG A 241 -33.41 30.27 -11.94
CA ARG A 241 -33.80 30.29 -10.52
C ARG A 241 -32.77 31.16 -9.80
N ALA A 242 -33.25 32.23 -9.18
CA ALA A 242 -32.44 33.05 -8.28
C ALA A 242 -32.22 32.25 -6.97
N GLU A 243 -31.10 31.59 -6.84
CA GLU A 243 -30.66 31.02 -5.57
C GLU A 243 -29.24 31.53 -5.25
N GLU A 244 -29.00 31.82 -3.98
CA GLU A 244 -27.76 32.35 -3.44
C GLU A 244 -26.55 31.46 -3.77
N GLU A 245 -25.41 32.08 -4.12
CA GLU A 245 -24.15 31.41 -4.24
C GLU A 245 -23.80 30.71 -2.93
N LEU A 246 -23.69 29.40 -2.95
CA LEU A 246 -23.11 28.65 -1.84
C LEU A 246 -21.61 28.92 -1.81
N PRO A 247 -21.02 29.26 -0.66
CA PRO A 247 -19.59 29.39 -0.55
C PRO A 247 -18.95 28.05 -0.95
N LEU A 248 -17.89 28.08 -1.77
CA LEU A 248 -17.00 26.96 -1.99
C LEU A 248 -16.43 26.56 -0.63
N ALA A 249 -17.16 25.72 0.10
CA ALA A 249 -16.66 25.09 1.30
C ALA A 249 -15.68 24.00 0.84
N PHE A 250 -14.39 24.15 1.23
CA PHE A 250 -13.35 23.13 1.12
C PHE A 250 -12.49 23.18 -0.15
N ALA A 251 -11.58 24.14 -0.23
CA ALA A 251 -10.56 24.21 -1.27
C ALA A 251 -9.65 22.95 -1.35
N ASP A 252 -9.45 22.23 -0.25
CA ASP A 252 -8.58 21.05 -0.21
C ASP A 252 -9.27 19.77 -0.69
N GLU A 253 -10.57 19.56 -0.39
CA GLU A 253 -11.33 18.41 -0.92
C GLU A 253 -11.56 18.55 -2.42
N TRP A 254 -11.61 19.80 -2.93
CA TRP A 254 -11.78 20.10 -4.33
C TRP A 254 -10.62 19.65 -5.21
N ALA A 255 -9.37 19.82 -4.75
CA ALA A 255 -8.17 19.42 -5.49
C ALA A 255 -8.05 17.89 -5.67
N ASP A 256 -8.70 17.13 -4.77
CA ASP A 256 -8.71 15.68 -4.82
C ASP A 256 -9.76 15.10 -5.79
N LEU A 257 -10.77 15.89 -6.20
CA LEU A 257 -11.81 15.44 -7.11
C LEU A 257 -11.26 15.29 -8.55
N ASP A 258 -11.74 14.27 -9.27
CA ASP A 258 -11.45 14.15 -10.70
C ASP A 258 -12.13 15.25 -11.53
N GLY A 259 -11.61 15.51 -12.74
CA GLY A 259 -12.08 16.61 -13.60
C GLY A 259 -13.57 16.54 -13.95
N GLN A 260 -14.15 15.33 -14.08
CA GLN A 260 -15.57 15.16 -14.37
C GLN A 260 -16.44 15.53 -13.15
N THR A 261 -16.05 15.12 -11.96
CA THR A 261 -16.76 15.44 -10.69
C THR A 261 -16.68 16.94 -10.41
N GLN A 262 -15.49 17.56 -10.61
CA GLN A 262 -15.32 19.01 -10.50
C GLN A 262 -16.28 19.76 -11.43
N LEU A 263 -16.41 19.32 -12.69
CA LEU A 263 -17.29 19.91 -13.67
C LEU A 263 -18.77 19.83 -13.24
N ASP A 264 -19.19 18.66 -12.78
CA ASP A 264 -20.59 18.41 -12.40
C ASP A 264 -20.99 19.27 -11.20
N GLU A 265 -20.12 19.45 -10.21
CA GLU A 265 -20.34 20.30 -9.05
C GLU A 265 -20.35 21.79 -9.43
N LEU A 266 -19.40 22.27 -10.25
CA LEU A 266 -19.37 23.66 -10.68
C LEU A 266 -20.60 24.07 -11.50
N LEU A 267 -21.02 23.22 -12.43
CA LEU A 267 -22.23 23.48 -13.21
C LEU A 267 -23.49 23.54 -12.35
N ALA A 268 -23.53 22.78 -11.26
CA ALA A 268 -24.62 22.83 -10.30
C ALA A 268 -24.62 24.12 -9.44
N GLN A 269 -23.43 24.65 -9.13
CA GLN A 269 -23.26 25.85 -8.29
C GLN A 269 -23.32 27.16 -9.08
N CYS A 270 -22.76 27.19 -10.32
CA CYS A 270 -22.70 28.42 -11.14
C CYS A 270 -24.02 28.75 -11.80
N GLN A 271 -24.96 29.28 -11.06
CA GLN A 271 -26.28 29.70 -11.57
C GLN A 271 -26.32 31.15 -12.06
N THR A 272 -25.33 31.97 -11.71
CA THR A 272 -25.19 33.35 -12.18
C THR A 272 -24.62 33.40 -13.60
N SER A 273 -24.91 34.47 -14.36
CA SER A 273 -24.45 34.66 -15.72
C SER A 273 -23.53 35.86 -15.86
N LEU A 274 -22.54 35.73 -16.74
CA LEU A 274 -21.73 36.84 -17.24
C LEU A 274 -22.55 37.72 -18.22
N GLU A 275 -21.99 38.88 -18.57
CA GLU A 275 -22.65 39.77 -19.55
C GLU A 275 -22.65 39.12 -20.94
N ASN A 276 -23.83 39.08 -21.60
CA ASN A 276 -24.04 38.45 -22.91
C ASN A 276 -23.71 36.93 -23.04
N GLU A 277 -23.39 36.26 -21.94
CA GLU A 277 -22.94 34.86 -21.90
C GLU A 277 -23.87 33.91 -22.65
N LYS A 278 -25.18 34.07 -22.50
CA LYS A 278 -26.17 33.16 -23.14
C LYS A 278 -26.02 33.11 -24.66
N ASN A 279 -25.83 34.25 -25.31
CA ASN A 279 -25.70 34.31 -26.77
C ASN A 279 -24.38 33.75 -27.23
N GLU A 280 -23.31 34.01 -26.47
CA GLU A 280 -21.96 33.54 -26.77
C GLU A 280 -21.91 32.02 -26.60
N VAL A 281 -22.40 31.46 -25.51
CA VAL A 281 -22.48 30.02 -25.27
C VAL A 281 -23.31 29.32 -26.38
N ARG A 282 -24.40 29.94 -26.86
CA ARG A 282 -25.20 29.39 -27.95
C ARG A 282 -24.40 29.34 -29.28
N ARG A 283 -23.62 30.40 -29.58
CA ARG A 283 -22.75 30.49 -30.75
C ARG A 283 -21.65 29.44 -30.70
N LEU A 284 -20.98 29.34 -29.57
CA LEU A 284 -19.91 28.38 -29.35
C LEU A 284 -20.43 26.92 -29.38
N LEU A 285 -21.61 26.67 -28.83
CA LEU A 285 -22.24 25.35 -28.90
C LEU A 285 -22.52 24.93 -30.37
N ALA A 286 -23.06 25.83 -31.18
CA ALA A 286 -23.30 25.54 -32.59
C ALA A 286 -21.99 25.23 -33.35
N LEU A 287 -20.90 25.93 -33.03
CA LEU A 287 -19.59 25.65 -33.63
C LEU A 287 -19.03 24.31 -33.14
N ALA A 288 -19.16 24.01 -31.86
CA ALA A 288 -18.72 22.73 -31.27
C ALA A 288 -19.50 21.53 -31.86
N GLU A 289 -20.83 21.65 -32.08
CA GLU A 289 -21.64 20.63 -32.70
C GLU A 289 -21.23 20.38 -34.19
N GLN A 290 -20.83 21.44 -34.90
CA GLN A 290 -20.26 21.30 -36.25
C GLN A 290 -18.93 20.53 -36.21
N CYS A 291 -18.04 20.80 -35.26
CA CYS A 291 -16.80 20.06 -35.07
C CYS A 291 -17.06 18.58 -34.79
N VAL A 292 -17.99 18.28 -33.88
CA VAL A 292 -18.37 16.89 -33.57
C VAL A 292 -18.91 16.18 -34.78
N SER A 293 -19.75 16.86 -35.59
CA SER A 293 -20.31 16.29 -36.82
C SER A 293 -19.29 16.08 -37.96
N ALA A 294 -18.18 16.80 -37.91
CA ALA A 294 -17.09 16.64 -38.89
C ALA A 294 -16.23 15.39 -38.65
N GLU A 295 -16.32 14.78 -37.45
CA GLU A 295 -15.62 13.56 -37.04
C GLU A 295 -14.09 13.60 -37.15
N ASN A 296 -13.49 14.79 -37.27
CA ASN A 296 -12.05 15.01 -37.41
C ASN A 296 -11.49 15.56 -36.08
N ASP A 297 -10.98 14.66 -35.22
CA ASP A 297 -10.31 15.05 -33.94
C ASP A 297 -8.81 14.78 -34.04
N ALA A 298 -8.00 15.85 -33.96
CA ALA A 298 -6.55 15.79 -34.16
C ALA A 298 -5.86 14.81 -33.19
N LYS A 299 -6.26 14.81 -31.92
CA LYS A 299 -5.66 13.93 -30.92
C LYS A 299 -6.08 12.48 -31.11
N ALA A 300 -7.33 12.22 -31.51
CA ALA A 300 -7.81 10.87 -31.77
C ALA A 300 -7.10 10.24 -33.00
N GLU A 301 -6.90 11.02 -34.08
CA GLU A 301 -6.12 10.59 -35.23
C GLU A 301 -4.66 10.32 -34.87
N ALA A 302 -4.02 11.22 -34.12
CA ALA A 302 -2.65 11.03 -33.65
C ALA A 302 -2.52 9.79 -32.74
N LEU A 303 -3.53 9.52 -31.90
CA LEU A 303 -3.54 8.32 -31.05
C LEU A 303 -3.59 7.03 -31.87
N LEU A 304 -4.35 7.01 -32.96
CA LEU A 304 -4.41 5.89 -33.88
C LEU A 304 -3.08 5.69 -34.63
N ASP A 305 -2.44 6.76 -35.07
CA ASP A 305 -1.13 6.72 -35.72
C ASP A 305 -0.05 6.17 -34.77
N TRP A 306 -0.07 6.62 -33.50
CA TRP A 306 0.82 6.11 -32.48
C TRP A 306 0.60 4.62 -32.16
N LEU A 307 -0.65 4.17 -32.14
CA LEU A 307 -0.94 2.74 -31.96
C LEU A 307 -0.29 1.93 -33.09
N TYR A 308 -0.48 2.32 -34.37
CA TYR A 308 0.13 1.63 -35.51
C TYR A 308 1.66 1.68 -35.48
N ARG A 309 2.22 2.83 -35.14
CA ARG A 309 3.68 3.00 -34.99
C ARG A 309 4.25 2.04 -33.94
N LEU A 310 3.67 2.01 -32.76
CA LEU A 310 4.14 1.13 -31.66
C LEU A 310 3.99 -0.35 -32.01
N GLN A 311 2.90 -0.75 -32.68
CA GLN A 311 2.75 -2.11 -33.17
C GLN A 311 3.88 -2.53 -34.12
N GLN A 312 4.33 -1.61 -34.97
CA GLN A 312 5.45 -1.86 -35.87
C GLN A 312 6.79 -1.90 -35.17
N GLU A 313 7.04 -0.95 -34.28
CA GLU A 313 8.28 -0.88 -33.50
C GLU A 313 8.50 -2.11 -32.63
N GLU A 314 7.45 -2.62 -32.01
CA GLU A 314 7.53 -3.77 -31.10
C GLU A 314 7.26 -5.12 -31.80
N GLY A 315 6.82 -5.08 -33.06
CA GLY A 315 6.47 -6.29 -33.80
C GLY A 315 5.27 -7.04 -33.21
N ASP A 316 4.46 -6.35 -32.37
CA ASP A 316 3.27 -6.92 -31.74
C ASP A 316 1.98 -6.36 -32.37
N PRO A 317 1.34 -7.14 -33.27
CA PRO A 317 0.08 -6.75 -33.89
C PRO A 317 -1.08 -6.72 -32.85
N TYR A 318 -0.89 -7.29 -31.66
CA TYR A 318 -1.87 -7.36 -30.58
C TYR A 318 -1.54 -6.43 -29.41
N LEU A 319 -0.68 -5.45 -29.62
CA LEU A 319 -0.28 -4.49 -28.60
C LEU A 319 -1.49 -3.92 -27.87
N LYS A 320 -1.42 -3.94 -26.55
CA LYS A 320 -2.44 -3.35 -25.66
C LYS A 320 -2.05 -1.94 -25.27
N MET A 321 -3.05 -1.06 -25.22
CA MET A 321 -2.84 0.34 -24.87
C MET A 321 -3.86 0.78 -23.82
N LEU A 322 -3.37 1.41 -22.77
CA LEU A 322 -4.19 2.04 -21.73
C LEU A 322 -4.24 3.54 -21.98
N VAL A 323 -5.43 4.09 -22.20
CA VAL A 323 -5.65 5.51 -22.48
C VAL A 323 -6.37 6.16 -21.32
N PHE A 324 -5.81 7.23 -20.76
CA PHE A 324 -6.45 8.04 -19.73
C PHE A 324 -6.98 9.35 -20.30
N THR A 325 -8.21 9.68 -19.94
CA THR A 325 -8.85 10.98 -20.17
C THR A 325 -9.54 11.43 -18.88
N GLU A 326 -9.67 12.74 -18.70
CA GLU A 326 -10.35 13.29 -17.52
C GLU A 326 -11.87 13.30 -17.66
N PHE A 327 -12.38 13.25 -18.90
CA PHE A 327 -13.79 13.53 -19.19
C PHE A 327 -14.50 12.36 -19.85
N VAL A 328 -15.69 12.00 -19.30
CA VAL A 328 -16.53 10.94 -19.84
C VAL A 328 -16.93 11.16 -21.30
N PRO A 329 -17.31 12.40 -21.76
CA PRO A 329 -17.62 12.60 -23.17
C PRO A 329 -16.46 12.33 -24.12
N THR A 330 -15.22 12.63 -23.72
CA THR A 330 -14.02 12.27 -24.48
C THR A 330 -13.82 10.75 -24.51
N GLN A 331 -14.04 10.05 -23.39
CA GLN A 331 -14.01 8.60 -23.34
C GLN A 331 -15.01 7.95 -24.31
N GLU A 332 -16.25 8.44 -24.32
CA GLU A 332 -17.31 7.97 -25.22
C GLU A 332 -16.93 8.20 -26.69
N MET A 333 -16.44 9.39 -27.03
CA MET A 333 -15.99 9.74 -28.38
C MET A 333 -14.85 8.84 -28.84
N LEU A 334 -13.81 8.65 -28.02
CA LEU A 334 -12.69 7.77 -28.35
C LEU A 334 -13.12 6.31 -28.50
N ALA A 335 -14.02 5.82 -27.65
CA ALA A 335 -14.55 4.46 -27.76
C ALA A 335 -15.26 4.25 -29.11
N GLN A 336 -16.11 5.19 -29.49
CA GLN A 336 -16.79 5.14 -30.80
C GLN A 336 -15.78 5.22 -31.94
N PHE A 337 -14.83 6.14 -31.91
CA PHE A 337 -13.79 6.34 -32.94
C PHE A 337 -12.99 5.06 -33.22
N PHE A 338 -12.62 4.29 -32.21
CA PHE A 338 -11.89 3.04 -32.39
C PHE A 338 -12.78 1.88 -32.81
N VAL A 339 -14.02 1.78 -32.29
CA VAL A 339 -14.97 0.75 -32.67
C VAL A 339 -15.32 0.84 -34.18
N GLU A 340 -15.54 2.05 -34.70
CA GLU A 340 -15.78 2.30 -36.11
C GLU A 340 -14.63 1.85 -37.02
N ARG A 341 -13.41 1.80 -36.47
CA ARG A 341 -12.19 1.33 -37.16
C ARG A 341 -11.86 -0.13 -36.88
N GLY A 342 -12.79 -0.88 -36.25
CA GLY A 342 -12.65 -2.31 -36.02
C GLY A 342 -11.66 -2.67 -34.89
N ILE A 343 -11.29 -1.71 -34.01
CA ILE A 343 -10.40 -1.94 -32.87
C ILE A 343 -11.25 -2.20 -31.63
N SER A 344 -10.97 -3.30 -30.94
CA SER A 344 -11.70 -3.65 -29.71
C SER A 344 -11.34 -2.71 -28.56
N VAL A 345 -12.38 -2.14 -27.91
CA VAL A 345 -12.27 -1.15 -26.85
C VAL A 345 -13.16 -1.51 -25.69
N VAL A 346 -12.69 -1.28 -24.48
CA VAL A 346 -13.51 -1.23 -23.25
C VAL A 346 -13.29 0.09 -22.53
N SER A 347 -14.32 0.57 -21.86
CA SER A 347 -14.30 1.83 -21.13
C SER A 347 -14.47 1.57 -19.65
N LEU A 348 -13.79 2.39 -18.82
CA LEU A 348 -13.85 2.30 -17.36
C LEU A 348 -13.95 3.71 -16.76
N ASN A 349 -14.99 3.95 -15.97
CA ASN A 349 -15.21 5.25 -15.32
C ASN A 349 -15.69 5.10 -13.87
N GLY A 350 -15.79 6.21 -13.16
CA GLY A 350 -16.14 6.24 -11.75
C GLY A 350 -17.56 5.78 -11.41
N SER A 351 -18.50 5.79 -12.37
CA SER A 351 -19.89 5.39 -12.14
C SER A 351 -20.12 3.87 -12.13
N MET A 352 -19.13 3.10 -12.57
CA MET A 352 -19.22 1.64 -12.65
C MET A 352 -19.09 0.97 -11.29
N ASP A 353 -19.89 -0.06 -11.04
CA ASP A 353 -19.78 -0.88 -9.85
C ASP A 353 -18.56 -1.85 -9.90
N LEU A 354 -18.25 -2.48 -8.75
CA LEU A 354 -17.10 -3.39 -8.63
C LEU A 354 -17.20 -4.62 -9.56
N SER A 355 -18.41 -5.11 -9.85
CA SER A 355 -18.63 -6.26 -10.74
C SER A 355 -18.35 -5.88 -12.19
N GLU A 356 -18.83 -4.71 -12.61
CA GLU A 356 -18.59 -4.14 -13.94
C GLU A 356 -17.10 -3.87 -14.17
N ARG A 357 -16.41 -3.26 -13.19
CA ARG A 357 -14.96 -3.02 -13.24
C ARG A 357 -14.16 -4.32 -13.42
N LYS A 358 -14.52 -5.40 -12.69
CA LYS A 358 -13.89 -6.71 -12.85
C LYS A 358 -14.08 -7.30 -14.23
N LYS A 359 -15.30 -7.17 -14.82
CA LYS A 359 -15.58 -7.63 -16.19
C LYS A 359 -14.76 -6.89 -17.23
N VAL A 360 -14.67 -5.55 -17.11
CA VAL A 360 -13.85 -4.71 -17.99
C VAL A 360 -12.37 -5.09 -17.90
N GLN A 361 -11.86 -5.27 -16.69
CA GLN A 361 -10.46 -5.70 -16.48
C GLN A 361 -10.18 -7.07 -17.09
N ALA A 362 -11.08 -8.03 -16.91
CA ALA A 362 -10.95 -9.36 -17.50
C ALA A 362 -11.00 -9.32 -19.04
N ALA A 363 -11.89 -8.50 -19.64
CA ALA A 363 -11.96 -8.30 -21.07
C ALA A 363 -10.68 -7.66 -21.62
N PHE A 364 -10.13 -6.65 -20.94
CA PHE A 364 -8.86 -6.03 -21.34
C PHE A 364 -7.68 -6.99 -21.17
N ALA A 365 -7.69 -7.86 -20.19
CA ALA A 365 -6.66 -8.88 -20.03
C ALA A 365 -6.69 -9.93 -21.17
N SER A 366 -7.88 -10.21 -21.76
CA SER A 366 -8.05 -11.19 -22.86
C SER A 366 -7.88 -10.55 -24.25
N ASP A 367 -8.96 -10.30 -24.95
CA ASP A 367 -8.95 -9.98 -26.41
C ASP A 367 -9.04 -8.49 -26.73
N THR A 368 -9.33 -7.65 -25.73
CA THR A 368 -9.48 -6.21 -25.96
C THR A 368 -8.12 -5.52 -26.09
N ARG A 369 -7.99 -4.64 -27.06
CA ARG A 369 -6.77 -3.89 -27.41
C ARG A 369 -6.60 -2.63 -26.60
N ILE A 370 -7.67 -1.88 -26.42
CA ILE A 370 -7.64 -0.55 -25.82
C ILE A 370 -8.55 -0.54 -24.61
N LEU A 371 -8.02 -0.06 -23.49
CA LEU A 371 -8.80 0.34 -22.31
C LEU A 371 -8.76 1.86 -22.21
N ILE A 372 -9.91 2.51 -22.27
CA ILE A 372 -10.03 3.95 -22.03
C ILE A 372 -10.59 4.15 -20.62
N SER A 373 -9.83 4.82 -19.76
CA SER A 373 -10.19 5.02 -18.36
C SER A 373 -10.24 6.49 -17.99
N THR A 374 -11.19 6.85 -17.12
CA THR A 374 -11.08 8.09 -16.35
C THR A 374 -10.23 7.86 -15.09
N ASP A 375 -9.78 8.94 -14.42
CA ASP A 375 -8.97 8.82 -13.20
C ASP A 375 -9.69 8.01 -12.13
N ALA A 376 -10.94 8.33 -11.81
CA ALA A 376 -11.76 7.60 -10.85
C ALA A 376 -12.02 6.13 -11.27
N GLY A 377 -12.13 5.87 -12.57
CA GLY A 377 -12.25 4.50 -13.10
C GLY A 377 -10.98 3.68 -12.88
N GLY A 378 -9.82 4.30 -13.12
CA GLY A 378 -8.51 3.65 -13.06
C GLY A 378 -7.97 3.38 -11.66
N GLU A 379 -8.55 3.93 -10.62
CA GLU A 379 -8.06 3.73 -9.24
C GLU A 379 -8.10 2.26 -8.80
N GLY A 380 -7.01 1.80 -8.17
CA GLY A 380 -6.90 0.46 -7.61
C GLY A 380 -6.66 -0.68 -8.59
N LEU A 381 -6.61 -0.43 -9.91
CA LEU A 381 -6.37 -1.47 -10.91
C LEU A 381 -4.91 -1.90 -10.99
N ASN A 382 -4.71 -3.19 -11.25
CA ASN A 382 -3.42 -3.75 -11.62
C ASN A 382 -3.45 -4.20 -13.09
N LEU A 383 -2.73 -3.48 -13.93
CA LEU A 383 -2.72 -3.66 -15.40
C LEU A 383 -1.30 -3.91 -15.93
N GLN A 384 -0.45 -4.56 -15.14
CA GLN A 384 0.96 -4.82 -15.47
C GLN A 384 1.18 -5.70 -16.71
N PHE A 385 0.14 -6.33 -17.25
CA PHE A 385 0.17 -7.03 -18.52
C PHE A 385 0.13 -6.07 -19.73
N CYS A 386 -0.15 -4.77 -19.50
CA CYS A 386 -0.03 -3.69 -20.47
C CYS A 386 1.19 -2.84 -20.10
N HIS A 387 1.94 -2.36 -21.07
CA HIS A 387 3.13 -1.54 -20.85
C HIS A 387 3.09 -0.19 -21.58
N VAL A 388 2.07 0.03 -22.40
CA VAL A 388 1.85 1.31 -23.09
C VAL A 388 0.71 2.05 -22.42
N ILE A 389 1.00 3.28 -21.97
CA ILE A 389 0.03 4.18 -21.36
C ILE A 389 0.03 5.51 -22.12
N VAL A 390 -1.16 6.03 -22.40
CA VAL A 390 -1.35 7.33 -23.03
C VAL A 390 -2.15 8.22 -22.11
N ASN A 391 -1.60 9.35 -21.74
CA ASN A 391 -2.32 10.44 -21.12
C ASN A 391 -2.88 11.31 -22.24
N TYR A 392 -4.12 11.01 -22.69
CA TYR A 392 -4.81 11.75 -23.70
C TYR A 392 -5.09 13.19 -23.28
N ASP A 393 -5.49 13.35 -22.01
CA ASP A 393 -5.51 14.61 -21.30
C ASP A 393 -4.48 14.58 -20.19
N MET A 394 -3.62 15.59 -20.16
CA MET A 394 -2.61 15.71 -19.14
C MET A 394 -3.24 16.28 -17.86
N PRO A 395 -3.19 15.55 -16.74
CA PRO A 395 -3.64 16.10 -15.48
C PRO A 395 -2.74 17.27 -15.05
N TRP A 396 -3.33 18.27 -14.43
CA TRP A 396 -2.56 19.39 -13.90
C TRP A 396 -1.72 19.00 -12.70
N ASN A 397 -2.25 18.09 -11.90
CA ASN A 397 -1.50 17.49 -10.80
C ASN A 397 -0.55 16.41 -11.33
N PRO A 398 0.78 16.62 -11.27
CA PRO A 398 1.77 15.65 -11.71
C PRO A 398 1.66 14.29 -10.99
N MET A 399 1.18 14.29 -9.73
CA MET A 399 0.94 13.07 -8.97
C MET A 399 -0.07 12.15 -9.63
N ARG A 400 -1.13 12.71 -10.24
CA ARG A 400 -2.11 11.91 -10.98
C ARG A 400 -1.47 11.22 -12.17
N MET A 401 -0.53 11.89 -12.85
CA MET A 401 0.22 11.30 -13.96
C MET A 401 1.06 10.10 -13.47
N GLU A 402 1.77 10.24 -12.36
CA GLU A 402 2.52 9.13 -11.76
C GLU A 402 1.60 8.00 -11.27
N GLN A 403 0.45 8.33 -10.69
CA GLN A 403 -0.55 7.34 -10.29
C GLN A 403 -1.13 6.58 -11.50
N ARG A 404 -1.37 7.27 -12.63
CA ARG A 404 -1.78 6.63 -13.90
C ARG A 404 -0.69 5.70 -14.40
N ILE A 405 0.56 6.16 -14.51
CA ILE A 405 1.70 5.35 -14.96
C ILE A 405 1.91 4.16 -14.01
N GLY A 406 1.74 4.36 -12.72
CA GLY A 406 1.80 3.31 -11.70
C GLY A 406 0.78 2.18 -11.86
N ARG A 407 -0.20 2.28 -12.78
CA ARG A 407 -1.12 1.16 -13.11
C ARG A 407 -0.44 0.07 -13.92
N VAL A 408 0.58 0.43 -14.68
CA VAL A 408 1.36 -0.48 -15.54
C VAL A 408 2.82 -0.65 -15.05
N ASP A 409 3.41 0.39 -14.43
CA ASP A 409 4.77 0.41 -13.89
C ASP A 409 4.79 -0.19 -12.46
N ARG A 410 4.77 -1.53 -12.38
CA ARG A 410 4.73 -2.31 -11.14
C ARG A 410 5.74 -3.44 -11.13
N ILE A 411 6.01 -3.97 -9.93
CA ILE A 411 6.81 -5.20 -9.78
C ILE A 411 6.18 -6.34 -10.59
N GLY A 412 6.99 -6.96 -11.46
CA GLY A 412 6.53 -8.01 -12.37
C GLY A 412 6.21 -7.55 -13.79
N GLN A 413 6.35 -6.26 -14.11
CA GLN A 413 6.36 -5.77 -15.49
C GLN A 413 7.58 -6.33 -16.23
N GLN A 414 7.36 -6.87 -17.43
CA GLN A 414 8.42 -7.51 -18.23
C GLN A 414 8.90 -6.66 -19.40
N HIS A 415 8.18 -5.59 -19.72
CA HIS A 415 8.46 -4.72 -20.86
C HIS A 415 8.83 -3.31 -20.38
N ILE A 416 9.55 -2.58 -21.24
CA ILE A 416 9.82 -1.16 -21.02
C ILE A 416 8.47 -0.42 -21.01
N VAL A 417 8.19 0.29 -19.92
CA VAL A 417 6.95 1.07 -19.81
C VAL A 417 7.06 2.31 -20.68
N ARG A 418 6.14 2.46 -21.62
CA ARG A 418 6.03 3.63 -22.51
C ARG A 418 4.89 4.52 -22.06
N ALA A 419 5.19 5.73 -21.60
CA ALA A 419 4.21 6.73 -21.20
C ALA A 419 4.19 7.88 -22.20
N LEU A 420 3.10 8.01 -22.95
CA LEU A 420 2.90 9.05 -23.97
C LEU A 420 1.97 10.13 -23.41
N ASN A 421 2.40 11.38 -23.45
CA ASN A 421 1.65 12.52 -22.96
C ASN A 421 1.22 13.41 -24.13
N PHE A 422 -0.07 13.42 -24.46
CA PHE A 422 -0.59 14.13 -25.65
C PHE A 422 -0.93 15.59 -25.34
N VAL A 423 -0.44 16.48 -26.17
CA VAL A 423 -0.72 17.93 -26.12
C VAL A 423 -0.91 18.46 -27.52
N LEU A 424 -1.93 19.29 -27.76
CA LEU A 424 -2.12 19.96 -29.04
C LEU A 424 -1.09 21.09 -29.23
N GLU A 425 -0.43 21.14 -30.38
CA GLU A 425 0.50 22.23 -30.71
C GLU A 425 -0.18 23.60 -30.74
N ASP A 426 0.57 24.67 -30.50
CA ASP A 426 0.10 26.05 -30.48
C ASP A 426 -1.01 26.34 -29.45
N THR A 427 -1.23 25.45 -28.48
CA THR A 427 -2.18 25.66 -27.38
C THR A 427 -1.51 26.27 -26.15
N VAL A 428 -2.35 26.78 -25.23
CA VAL A 428 -1.91 27.28 -23.93
C VAL A 428 -1.20 26.19 -23.15
N GLU A 429 -1.76 25.00 -23.16
CA GLU A 429 -1.20 23.80 -22.48
C GLU A 429 0.18 23.45 -23.03
N HIS A 430 0.36 23.48 -24.34
CA HIS A 430 1.61 23.16 -24.99
C HIS A 430 2.72 24.13 -24.56
N ARG A 431 2.45 25.44 -24.62
CA ARG A 431 3.43 26.46 -24.23
C ARG A 431 3.85 26.38 -22.78
N VAL A 432 2.87 26.23 -21.86
CA VAL A 432 3.14 26.08 -20.42
C VAL A 432 4.01 24.86 -20.15
N ARG A 433 3.74 23.76 -20.82
CA ARG A 433 4.45 22.49 -20.65
C ARG A 433 5.86 22.51 -21.26
N GLU A 434 5.98 22.96 -22.49
CA GLU A 434 7.29 23.04 -23.19
C GLU A 434 8.31 23.84 -22.36
N VAL A 435 7.90 24.99 -21.87
CA VAL A 435 8.78 25.86 -21.08
C VAL A 435 9.06 25.27 -19.70
N LEU A 436 8.08 24.64 -19.06
CA LEU A 436 8.27 23.97 -17.78
C LEU A 436 9.17 22.75 -17.89
N GLU A 437 8.97 21.86 -18.86
CA GLU A 437 9.80 20.66 -19.01
C GLU A 437 11.25 21.02 -19.31
N ALA A 438 11.51 21.96 -20.22
CA ALA A 438 12.86 22.41 -20.53
C ALA A 438 13.61 22.95 -19.30
N LYS A 439 12.92 23.66 -18.42
CA LYS A 439 13.54 24.26 -17.23
C LYS A 439 13.56 23.32 -16.02
N LEU A 440 12.58 22.42 -15.91
CA LEU A 440 12.62 21.34 -14.92
C LEU A 440 13.75 20.36 -15.19
N GLN A 441 14.03 20.08 -16.46
CA GLN A 441 15.18 19.26 -16.85
C GLN A 441 16.49 19.84 -16.28
N ILE A 442 16.67 21.16 -16.35
CA ILE A 442 17.84 21.83 -15.81
C ILE A 442 17.90 21.68 -14.28
N ILE A 443 16.76 21.83 -13.59
CA ILE A 443 16.68 21.67 -12.13
C ILE A 443 16.97 20.21 -11.75
N LEU A 444 16.44 19.24 -12.48
CA LEU A 444 16.69 17.81 -12.24
C LEU A 444 18.18 17.46 -12.39
N GLU A 445 18.84 17.99 -13.44
CA GLU A 445 20.27 17.82 -13.66
C GLU A 445 21.11 18.49 -12.57
N GLU A 446 20.75 19.71 -12.17
CA GLU A 446 21.43 20.49 -11.11
C GLU A 446 21.30 19.81 -9.73
N PHE A 447 20.16 19.19 -9.47
CA PHE A 447 19.87 18.53 -8.18
C PHE A 447 20.08 17.02 -8.16
N GLY A 448 20.37 16.39 -9.31
CA GLY A 448 20.59 14.95 -9.41
C GLY A 448 19.35 14.12 -9.08
N VAL A 449 18.16 14.62 -9.40
CA VAL A 449 16.87 13.95 -9.17
C VAL A 449 16.40 13.32 -10.48
N ASP A 450 16.09 12.03 -10.45
CA ASP A 450 15.78 11.27 -11.68
C ASP A 450 14.36 11.46 -12.23
N LYS A 451 13.48 12.15 -11.51
CA LYS A 451 12.05 12.28 -11.90
C LYS A 451 11.52 13.68 -11.70
N THR A 452 10.83 14.17 -12.72
CA THR A 452 10.08 15.43 -12.71
C THR A 452 9.01 15.44 -11.61
N SER A 453 8.38 14.30 -11.33
CA SER A 453 7.41 14.14 -10.25
C SER A 453 7.98 14.42 -8.87
N ASP A 454 9.24 14.10 -8.64
CA ASP A 454 9.87 14.27 -7.33
C ASP A 454 10.11 15.75 -6.99
N VAL A 455 10.22 16.62 -7.99
CA VAL A 455 10.31 18.08 -7.82
C VAL A 455 8.93 18.73 -7.76
N LEU A 456 7.94 18.16 -8.47
CA LEU A 456 6.60 18.73 -8.63
C LEU A 456 5.59 18.23 -7.59
N ASP A 457 6.02 17.41 -6.65
CA ASP A 457 5.17 16.75 -5.65
C ASP A 457 4.69 17.66 -4.51
N SER A 458 4.75 18.98 -4.69
CA SER A 458 4.30 19.93 -3.69
C SER A 458 2.96 20.55 -4.09
N SER A 459 2.09 20.83 -3.08
CA SER A 459 0.87 21.63 -3.30
C SER A 459 1.19 23.01 -3.86
N ALA A 460 2.37 23.55 -3.56
CA ALA A 460 2.89 24.77 -4.14
C ALA A 460 3.08 24.63 -5.66
N ALA A 461 3.54 23.48 -6.16
CA ALA A 461 3.68 23.25 -7.58
C ALA A 461 2.31 23.21 -8.30
N ASN A 462 1.29 22.64 -7.68
CA ASN A 462 -0.07 22.62 -8.26
C ASN A 462 -0.64 24.05 -8.39
N HIS A 463 -0.55 24.86 -7.34
CA HIS A 463 -0.96 26.27 -7.40
C HIS A 463 -0.17 27.07 -8.44
N LEU A 464 1.11 26.81 -8.56
CA LEU A 464 1.99 27.41 -9.55
C LEU A 464 1.59 27.09 -10.99
N PHE A 465 1.19 25.83 -11.26
CA PHE A 465 0.66 25.43 -12.56
C PHE A 465 -0.65 26.15 -12.89
N ASP A 466 -1.55 26.25 -11.92
CA ASP A 466 -2.81 26.96 -12.07
C ASP A 466 -2.58 28.45 -12.37
N GLU A 467 -1.69 29.11 -11.63
CA GLU A 467 -1.34 30.52 -11.84
C GLU A 467 -0.66 30.78 -13.19
N LEU A 468 0.30 29.95 -13.58
CA LEU A 468 0.96 30.05 -14.89
C LEU A 468 -0.03 29.84 -16.03
N PHE A 469 -0.95 28.91 -15.88
CA PHE A 469 -1.96 28.62 -16.88
C PHE A 469 -2.94 29.78 -17.02
N ILE A 470 -3.43 30.31 -15.91
CA ILE A 470 -4.29 31.49 -15.88
C ILE A 470 -3.57 32.70 -16.53
N THR A 471 -2.34 32.96 -16.15
CA THR A 471 -1.54 34.05 -16.71
C THR A 471 -1.32 33.89 -18.20
N SER A 472 -1.07 32.65 -18.65
CA SER A 472 -0.88 32.32 -20.08
C SER A 472 -2.14 32.58 -20.93
N ILE A 473 -3.36 32.44 -20.32
CA ILE A 473 -4.64 32.78 -20.98
C ILE A 473 -4.91 34.28 -20.92
N THR A 474 -4.72 34.91 -19.75
CA THR A 474 -5.16 36.30 -19.50
C THR A 474 -4.16 37.33 -20.01
N ASP A 475 -2.87 37.10 -19.77
CA ASP A 475 -1.77 37.99 -20.20
C ASP A 475 -0.50 37.23 -20.60
N PRO A 476 -0.44 36.72 -21.85
CA PRO A 476 0.69 35.95 -22.34
C PRO A 476 2.05 36.67 -22.27
N ALA A 477 2.05 37.99 -22.20
CA ALA A 477 3.29 38.80 -22.14
C ALA A 477 3.98 38.70 -20.76
N LEU A 478 3.24 38.43 -19.71
CA LEU A 478 3.76 38.25 -18.35
C LEU A 478 4.23 36.84 -18.06
N MET A 479 3.97 35.89 -18.95
CA MET A 479 4.25 34.48 -18.76
C MET A 479 5.72 34.20 -18.38
N ASP A 480 6.68 34.79 -19.08
CA ASP A 480 8.10 34.57 -18.80
C ASP A 480 8.53 35.08 -17.41
N GLN A 481 7.91 36.15 -16.93
CA GLN A 481 8.19 36.70 -15.62
C GLN A 481 7.56 35.84 -14.48
N GLU A 482 6.33 35.43 -14.64
CA GLU A 482 5.68 34.57 -13.68
C GLU A 482 6.31 33.16 -13.66
N LEU A 483 6.75 32.67 -14.82
CA LEU A 483 7.51 31.45 -14.91
C LEU A 483 8.84 31.52 -14.17
N ALA A 484 9.57 32.66 -14.29
CA ALA A 484 10.84 32.86 -13.56
C ALA A 484 10.61 32.82 -12.03
N LYS A 485 9.51 33.41 -11.54
CA LYS A 485 9.11 33.34 -10.13
C LYS A 485 8.76 31.92 -9.72
N ALA A 486 7.96 31.26 -10.54
CA ALA A 486 7.56 29.87 -10.34
C ALA A 486 8.79 28.94 -10.19
N LEU A 487 9.76 29.10 -11.05
CA LEU A 487 11.00 28.31 -11.02
C LEU A 487 11.89 28.62 -9.81
N ALA A 488 11.92 29.87 -9.37
CA ALA A 488 12.62 30.24 -8.13
C ALA A 488 11.96 29.53 -6.93
N THR A 489 10.61 29.53 -6.86
CA THR A 489 9.86 28.84 -5.82
C THR A 489 10.05 27.32 -5.88
N LEU A 490 10.10 26.73 -7.09
CA LEU A 490 10.39 25.30 -7.27
C LEU A 490 11.83 24.93 -6.89
N ARG A 491 12.82 25.81 -7.17
CA ARG A 491 14.20 25.62 -6.73
C ARG A 491 14.32 25.64 -5.21
N ASP A 492 13.70 26.61 -4.57
CA ASP A 492 13.65 26.70 -3.10
C ASP A 492 12.96 25.46 -2.53
N GLY A 493 11.84 25.04 -3.11
CA GLY A 493 11.14 23.80 -2.76
C GLY A 493 11.97 22.52 -2.99
N ALA A 494 12.83 22.47 -4.02
CA ALA A 494 13.72 21.34 -4.25
C ALA A 494 14.87 21.27 -3.22
N VAL A 495 15.35 22.43 -2.74
CA VAL A 495 16.29 22.49 -1.61
C VAL A 495 15.63 22.00 -0.32
N ASP A 496 14.42 22.46 -0.05
CA ASP A 496 13.62 22.00 1.09
C ASP A 496 13.34 20.48 1.00
N LYS A 497 13.05 19.97 -0.21
CA LYS A 497 12.81 18.54 -0.42
C LYS A 497 14.06 17.69 -0.19
N ARG A 498 15.26 18.15 -0.58
CA ARG A 498 16.51 17.46 -0.21
C ARG A 498 16.68 17.37 1.31
N GLN A 499 16.35 18.44 2.03
CA GLN A 499 16.36 18.42 3.49
C GLN A 499 15.28 17.47 4.03
N GLN A 500 14.12 17.42 3.36
CA GLN A 500 13.02 16.50 3.71
C GLN A 500 13.34 15.04 3.36
N ASP A 501 13.93 14.76 2.20
CA ASP A 501 14.41 13.43 1.85
C ASP A 501 15.52 12.96 2.81
N ALA A 502 16.33 13.89 3.30
CA ALA A 502 17.27 13.62 4.38
C ALA A 502 16.55 13.28 5.70
N LEU A 503 15.32 13.79 5.94
CA LEU A 503 14.51 13.41 7.12
C LEU A 503 14.16 11.93 7.17
N PHE A 504 13.95 11.32 5.99
CA PHE A 504 13.61 9.90 5.92
C PHE A 504 14.82 8.97 5.99
N GLY A 505 16.04 9.50 5.92
CA GLY A 505 17.24 8.71 5.73
C GLY A 505 17.30 8.12 4.31
N GLY A 506 18.46 8.08 3.66
CA GLY A 506 18.63 7.25 2.47
C GLY A 506 18.41 5.80 2.91
N GLY A 507 17.48 5.08 2.28
CA GLY A 507 17.34 3.66 2.56
C GLY A 507 18.70 2.99 2.38
N ASP A 508 19.13 2.19 3.33
CA ASP A 508 20.33 1.38 3.16
C ASP A 508 20.20 0.61 1.85
N PRO A 509 21.22 0.64 0.97
CA PRO A 509 21.14 -0.07 -0.29
C PRO A 509 20.88 -1.54 0.02
N LEU A 510 19.77 -2.07 -0.48
CA LEU A 510 19.42 -3.47 -0.32
C LEU A 510 20.57 -4.32 -0.87
N SER A 511 21.21 -5.08 0.02
CA SER A 511 22.31 -5.96 -0.37
C SER A 511 21.73 -7.21 -1.02
N ALA A 512 22.17 -7.50 -2.27
CA ALA A 512 21.85 -8.78 -2.91
C ALA A 512 22.36 -9.97 -2.09
N GLU A 513 23.34 -9.75 -1.23
CA GLU A 513 23.92 -10.76 -0.36
C GLU A 513 23.01 -11.10 0.82
N ASP A 514 22.40 -10.11 1.45
CA ASP A 514 21.40 -10.29 2.52
C ASP A 514 20.16 -11.02 1.99
N TYR A 515 19.72 -10.67 0.79
CA TYR A 515 18.60 -11.35 0.14
C TYR A 515 18.97 -12.80 -0.25
N ARG A 516 20.17 -13.05 -0.77
CA ARG A 516 20.63 -14.42 -1.05
C ARG A 516 20.74 -15.24 0.22
N GLN A 517 21.19 -14.67 1.33
CA GLN A 517 21.18 -15.34 2.63
C GLN A 517 19.75 -15.69 3.06
N ALA A 518 18.78 -14.78 2.86
CA ALA A 518 17.38 -15.05 3.17
C ALA A 518 16.77 -16.11 2.24
N LEU A 519 17.07 -16.08 0.93
CA LEU A 519 16.58 -17.08 -0.04
C LEU A 519 17.22 -18.46 0.13
N ASN A 520 18.51 -18.48 0.45
CA ASN A 520 19.27 -19.71 0.68
C ASN A 520 19.19 -20.17 2.13
N HIS A 521 18.34 -19.55 2.93
CA HIS A 521 18.12 -19.97 4.31
C HIS A 521 17.71 -21.44 4.33
N PRO A 522 18.35 -22.30 5.12
CA PRO A 522 18.12 -23.75 5.14
C PRO A 522 16.76 -24.14 5.74
N LEU A 523 15.92 -23.18 6.13
CA LEU A 523 14.62 -23.41 6.75
C LEU A 523 13.71 -24.37 5.95
N PRO A 524 13.52 -24.20 4.62
CA PRO A 524 12.70 -25.13 3.85
C PRO A 524 13.21 -26.58 3.95
N TYR A 525 14.51 -26.75 3.90
CA TYR A 525 15.15 -28.04 4.06
C TYR A 525 14.98 -28.63 5.48
N TRP A 526 15.07 -27.80 6.52
CA TRP A 526 14.84 -28.24 7.88
C TRP A 526 13.39 -28.61 8.13
N VAL A 527 12.43 -27.86 7.58
CA VAL A 527 11.00 -28.21 7.66
C VAL A 527 10.74 -29.55 6.96
N GLN A 528 11.26 -29.73 5.75
CA GLN A 528 11.16 -30.99 5.02
C GLN A 528 11.75 -32.15 5.85
N SER A 529 12.96 -31.97 6.37
CA SER A 529 13.67 -32.98 7.15
C SER A 529 12.93 -33.34 8.46
N MET A 530 12.36 -32.35 9.12
CA MET A 530 11.54 -32.54 10.32
C MET A 530 10.30 -33.39 10.01
N VAL A 531 9.57 -33.02 8.96
CA VAL A 531 8.35 -33.75 8.54
C VAL A 531 8.69 -35.18 8.14
N ALA A 532 9.71 -35.35 7.30
CA ALA A 532 10.18 -36.68 6.88
C ALA A 532 10.60 -37.55 8.08
N SER A 533 11.36 -36.98 9.02
CA SER A 533 11.79 -37.69 10.22
C SER A 533 10.61 -38.08 11.13
N TYR A 534 9.66 -37.16 11.30
CA TYR A 534 8.43 -37.44 12.06
C TYR A 534 7.62 -38.58 11.44
N LEU A 535 7.38 -38.53 10.14
CA LEU A 535 6.58 -39.56 9.45
C LEU A 535 7.30 -40.93 9.46
N ARG A 536 8.62 -40.96 9.28
CA ARG A 536 9.42 -42.20 9.42
C ARG A 536 9.36 -42.76 10.83
N TRP A 537 9.44 -41.92 11.85
CA TRP A 537 9.30 -42.33 13.25
C TRP A 537 7.92 -42.88 13.52
N GLN A 538 6.84 -42.23 13.06
CA GLN A 538 5.47 -42.73 13.19
C GLN A 538 5.29 -44.11 12.50
N ARG A 539 5.90 -44.28 11.32
CA ARG A 539 5.92 -45.57 10.61
C ARG A 539 6.64 -46.67 11.41
N SER A 540 7.72 -46.36 12.09
CA SER A 540 8.44 -47.29 12.95
C SER A 540 7.59 -47.76 14.15
N MET A 541 6.63 -46.94 14.57
CA MET A 541 5.64 -47.23 15.61
C MET A 541 4.39 -47.95 15.07
N GLN A 542 4.46 -48.46 13.84
CA GLN A 542 3.36 -49.19 13.14
C GLN A 542 2.14 -48.32 12.81
N HIS A 543 2.26 -46.99 12.83
CA HIS A 543 1.22 -46.11 12.33
C HIS A 543 1.23 -46.03 10.80
N VAL A 544 0.07 -45.74 10.21
CA VAL A 544 -0.04 -45.46 8.77
C VAL A 544 0.56 -44.08 8.53
N ALA A 545 1.85 -44.03 8.21
CA ALA A 545 2.55 -42.75 7.92
C ALA A 545 3.61 -43.00 6.86
N ASP A 546 3.75 -42.08 5.91
CA ASP A 546 4.77 -42.18 4.85
C ASP A 546 5.17 -40.81 4.31
N PHE A 547 6.39 -40.72 3.80
CA PHE A 547 6.93 -39.57 3.10
C PHE A 547 7.56 -40.08 1.79
N THR A 548 6.94 -39.73 0.67
CA THR A 548 7.35 -40.19 -0.66
C THR A 548 7.77 -39.03 -1.53
N ASP A 549 8.95 -39.12 -2.15
CA ASP A 549 9.43 -38.18 -3.15
C ASP A 549 8.85 -38.55 -4.52
N GLU A 550 8.26 -37.59 -5.23
CA GLU A 550 7.72 -37.79 -6.57
C GLU A 550 8.73 -37.36 -7.66
N ILE A 551 8.56 -37.88 -8.87
CA ILE A 551 9.47 -37.65 -10.00
C ILE A 551 9.46 -36.16 -10.44
N ASP A 552 8.35 -35.43 -10.23
CA ASP A 552 8.15 -34.04 -10.59
C ASP A 552 8.76 -33.04 -9.55
N GLY A 553 9.43 -33.56 -8.51
CA GLY A 553 10.01 -32.76 -7.44
C GLY A 553 9.04 -32.34 -6.35
N SER A 554 7.81 -32.84 -6.40
CA SER A 554 6.85 -32.74 -5.28
C SER A 554 7.00 -33.89 -4.29
N HIS A 555 6.24 -33.83 -3.21
CA HIS A 555 6.21 -34.86 -2.17
C HIS A 555 4.76 -35.27 -1.89
N THR A 556 4.59 -36.56 -1.57
CA THR A 556 3.32 -37.08 -1.03
C THR A 556 3.52 -37.45 0.43
N LEU A 557 2.68 -36.88 1.31
CA LEU A 557 2.74 -37.07 2.76
C LEU A 557 1.51 -37.83 3.23
N THR A 558 1.72 -38.97 3.88
CA THR A 558 0.64 -39.71 4.57
C THR A 558 0.81 -39.51 6.08
N TRP A 559 -0.17 -38.90 6.70
CA TRP A 559 -0.15 -38.60 8.13
C TRP A 559 -0.73 -39.73 8.97
N PRO A 560 -0.37 -39.80 10.28
CA PRO A 560 -0.87 -40.88 11.18
C PRO A 560 -2.40 -40.93 11.33
N ASP A 561 -3.10 -39.83 11.08
CA ASP A 561 -4.55 -39.73 11.08
C ASP A 561 -5.20 -40.25 9.77
N GLY A 562 -4.39 -40.79 8.85
CA GLY A 562 -4.80 -41.29 7.54
C GLY A 562 -4.98 -40.23 6.46
N ALA A 563 -4.76 -38.94 6.75
CA ALA A 563 -4.82 -37.91 5.76
C ALA A 563 -3.63 -38.01 4.81
N THR A 564 -3.83 -37.98 3.49
CA THR A 564 -2.80 -37.99 2.47
C THR A 564 -2.81 -36.67 1.72
N TRP A 565 -1.66 -36.00 1.68
CA TRP A 565 -1.40 -34.75 0.95
C TRP A 565 -0.45 -35.00 -0.18
N SER A 566 -0.86 -34.78 -1.42
CA SER A 566 -0.06 -34.93 -2.63
C SER A 566 0.26 -33.57 -3.26
N GLY A 567 1.31 -33.52 -4.10
CA GLY A 567 1.75 -32.26 -4.73
C GLY A 567 2.31 -31.25 -3.72
N ILE A 568 2.98 -31.70 -2.68
CA ILE A 568 3.55 -30.82 -1.64
C ILE A 568 4.96 -30.41 -2.04
N THR A 569 5.30 -29.16 -1.84
CA THR A 569 6.67 -28.66 -1.92
C THR A 569 7.00 -27.80 -0.71
N PHE A 570 8.26 -27.84 -0.27
CA PHE A 570 8.78 -26.98 0.80
C PHE A 570 9.53 -25.76 0.24
N ILE A 571 9.72 -25.70 -1.07
CA ILE A 571 10.51 -24.67 -1.75
C ILE A 571 9.57 -23.68 -2.45
N GLY A 572 9.55 -22.42 -1.97
CA GLY A 572 8.66 -21.39 -2.49
C GLY A 572 8.82 -21.13 -4.00
N LYS A 573 10.04 -21.21 -4.54
CA LYS A 573 10.32 -21.05 -5.97
C LYS A 573 9.64 -22.11 -6.83
N ILE A 574 9.60 -23.35 -6.36
CA ILE A 574 8.92 -24.46 -7.06
C ILE A 574 7.41 -24.25 -7.03
N ALA A 575 6.86 -23.84 -5.88
CA ALA A 575 5.44 -23.53 -5.75
C ALA A 575 4.99 -22.39 -6.69
N GLN A 576 5.83 -21.38 -6.89
CA GLN A 576 5.55 -20.29 -7.82
C GLN A 576 5.56 -20.73 -9.29
N GLN A 577 6.47 -21.64 -9.66
CA GLN A 577 6.58 -22.16 -11.01
C GLN A 577 5.48 -23.17 -11.35
N GLN A 578 4.95 -23.86 -10.35
CA GLN A 578 3.90 -24.88 -10.52
C GLN A 578 2.72 -24.59 -9.57
N PRO A 579 1.72 -23.81 -10.02
CA PRO A 579 0.58 -23.40 -9.17
C PRO A 579 -0.29 -24.57 -8.67
N SER A 580 -0.12 -25.77 -9.24
CA SER A 580 -0.78 -26.98 -8.75
C SER A 580 -0.19 -27.54 -7.47
N PHE A 581 1.03 -27.11 -7.09
CA PHE A 581 1.69 -27.58 -5.87
C PHE A 581 1.29 -26.72 -4.68
N THR A 582 1.18 -27.38 -3.53
CA THR A 582 0.91 -26.72 -2.25
C THR A 582 2.25 -26.44 -1.54
N HIS A 583 2.55 -25.17 -1.28
CA HIS A 583 3.71 -24.75 -0.51
C HIS A 583 3.49 -25.01 0.97
N LEU A 584 4.27 -25.89 1.57
CA LEU A 584 4.18 -26.25 2.97
C LEU A 584 5.28 -25.54 3.78
N THR A 585 4.86 -24.70 4.71
CA THR A 585 5.74 -23.87 5.55
C THR A 585 5.48 -24.10 7.05
N LEU A 586 6.28 -23.47 7.91
CA LEU A 586 6.06 -23.46 9.37
C LEU A 586 4.72 -22.83 9.81
N GLU A 587 4.10 -22.04 8.94
CA GLU A 587 2.80 -21.40 9.25
C GLU A 587 1.64 -22.39 9.22
N ASN A 588 1.82 -23.53 8.53
CA ASN A 588 0.82 -24.56 8.54
C ASN A 588 0.61 -25.10 9.98
N PRO A 589 -0.63 -25.10 10.51
CA PRO A 589 -0.90 -25.47 11.90
C PRO A 589 -0.39 -26.87 12.28
N LYS A 590 -0.43 -27.83 11.32
CA LYS A 590 0.03 -29.20 11.54
C LYS A 590 1.56 -29.25 11.66
N ILE A 591 2.26 -28.46 10.83
CA ILE A 591 3.73 -28.35 10.90
C ILE A 591 4.17 -27.60 12.16
N LYS A 592 3.50 -26.49 12.49
CA LYS A 592 3.72 -25.72 13.73
C LYS A 592 3.53 -26.61 14.97
N GLY A 593 2.53 -27.48 14.93
CA GLY A 593 2.29 -28.46 15.98
C GLY A 593 3.44 -29.46 16.18
N LEU A 594 4.16 -29.83 15.11
CA LEU A 594 5.32 -30.71 15.23
C LEU A 594 6.49 -30.04 15.97
N CYS A 595 6.69 -28.74 15.78
CA CYS A 595 7.75 -27.99 16.48
C CYS A 595 7.57 -28.00 18.01
N SER A 596 6.31 -28.12 18.48
CA SER A 596 6.02 -28.21 19.93
C SER A 596 6.14 -29.62 20.51
N GLN A 597 6.31 -30.65 19.66
CA GLN A 597 6.39 -32.07 20.04
C GLN A 597 7.83 -32.61 19.98
N LEU A 598 8.82 -31.77 20.28
CA LEU A 598 10.21 -32.19 20.32
C LEU A 598 10.43 -33.30 21.37
N PRO A 599 11.20 -34.34 21.03
CA PRO A 599 11.50 -35.40 21.97
C PRO A 599 12.26 -34.85 23.18
N VAL A 600 11.99 -35.42 24.33
CA VAL A 600 12.73 -35.17 25.58
C VAL A 600 13.64 -36.38 25.81
N TRP A 601 14.89 -36.12 26.13
CA TRP A 601 15.84 -37.20 26.43
C TRP A 601 15.44 -37.95 27.70
N SER A 602 15.64 -39.25 27.68
CA SER A 602 15.44 -40.13 28.85
C SER A 602 16.68 -40.96 29.12
N GLU A 603 16.92 -41.33 30.38
CA GLU A 603 18.04 -42.15 30.81
C GLU A 603 18.09 -43.54 30.17
N ALA A 604 16.95 -43.99 29.64
CA ALA A 604 16.83 -45.26 28.92
C ALA A 604 17.30 -45.19 27.44
N GLN A 605 17.62 -43.98 26.96
CA GLN A 605 18.12 -43.83 25.58
C GLN A 605 19.63 -43.98 25.53
N PRO A 606 20.18 -44.65 24.50
CA PRO A 606 21.63 -44.73 24.30
C PRO A 606 22.18 -43.33 23.94
N ILE A 607 23.42 -43.06 24.35
CA ILE A 607 24.13 -41.85 23.98
C ILE A 607 24.99 -42.17 22.73
N PRO A 608 24.62 -41.67 21.53
CA PRO A 608 25.41 -41.96 20.33
C PRO A 608 26.75 -41.23 20.34
N SER A 609 27.81 -41.90 19.79
CA SER A 609 29.10 -41.26 19.55
C SER A 609 29.16 -40.65 18.16
N VAL A 610 29.67 -39.42 18.07
CA VAL A 610 29.72 -38.62 16.86
C VAL A 610 31.11 -38.03 16.67
N ALA A 611 31.65 -38.11 15.47
CA ALA A 611 32.84 -37.37 15.07
C ALA A 611 32.45 -36.08 14.34
N VAL A 612 32.98 -34.95 14.80
CA VAL A 612 32.73 -33.62 14.24
C VAL A 612 34.01 -33.10 13.60
N LYS A 613 33.98 -32.91 12.27
CA LYS A 613 35.16 -32.53 11.48
C LYS A 613 35.74 -31.15 11.80
N SER A 614 34.91 -30.25 12.30
CA SER A 614 35.30 -28.87 12.65
C SER A 614 35.99 -28.75 14.01
N LEU A 615 36.07 -29.83 14.79
CA LEU A 615 36.77 -29.86 16.08
C LEU A 615 38.20 -30.36 15.94
N PRO A 616 39.14 -29.88 16.77
CA PRO A 616 40.51 -30.35 16.78
C PRO A 616 40.60 -31.79 17.26
N ALA A 617 41.58 -32.53 16.77
CA ALA A 617 41.86 -33.88 17.20
C ALA A 617 42.07 -33.95 18.73
N GLY A 618 41.40 -34.93 19.39
CA GLY A 618 41.40 -35.07 20.83
C GLY A 618 40.36 -34.22 21.60
N ALA A 619 39.44 -33.58 20.89
CA ALA A 619 38.30 -32.93 21.51
C ALA A 619 37.22 -33.95 21.92
N ASN A 620 37.55 -34.78 22.92
CA ASN A 620 36.60 -35.76 23.45
C ASN A 620 35.75 -35.13 24.57
N GLY A 621 34.43 -35.38 24.54
CA GLY A 621 33.52 -34.84 25.54
C GLY A 621 32.07 -35.20 25.28
N TYR A 622 31.19 -34.54 25.98
CA TYR A 622 29.76 -34.70 25.79
C TYR A 622 29.16 -33.38 25.36
N TRP A 623 28.27 -33.45 24.41
CA TRP A 623 27.47 -32.31 23.97
C TRP A 623 25.99 -32.59 24.19
N ALA A 624 25.25 -31.60 24.65
CA ALA A 624 23.81 -31.70 24.89
C ALA A 624 23.08 -30.48 24.38
N LEU A 625 21.86 -30.66 23.91
CA LEU A 625 20.95 -29.58 23.57
C LEU A 625 19.89 -29.40 24.64
N TRP A 626 19.88 -28.24 25.24
CA TRP A 626 18.89 -27.83 26.23
C TRP A 626 17.95 -26.78 25.63
N SER A 627 16.70 -26.76 26.05
CA SER A 627 15.83 -25.63 25.89
C SER A 627 15.54 -24.96 27.21
N ILE A 628 15.78 -23.65 27.25
CA ILE A 628 15.38 -22.79 28.35
C ILE A 628 14.03 -22.22 27.97
N ARG A 629 13.04 -22.43 28.82
CA ARG A 629 11.67 -22.04 28.58
C ARG A 629 11.21 -21.05 29.63
N LEU A 630 10.55 -20.01 29.16
CA LEU A 630 9.83 -19.04 29.98
C LEU A 630 8.35 -19.28 29.71
N VAL A 631 7.64 -19.79 30.70
CA VAL A 631 6.20 -20.05 30.63
C VAL A 631 5.47 -18.96 31.38
N ALA A 632 4.65 -18.18 30.65
CA ALA A 632 3.89 -17.05 31.14
C ALA A 632 2.43 -17.19 30.72
N GLY A 633 1.56 -17.70 31.56
CA GLY A 633 0.19 -18.00 31.22
C GLY A 633 0.09 -19.06 30.11
N HIS A 634 -0.44 -18.69 28.94
CA HIS A 634 -0.51 -19.55 27.75
C HIS A 634 0.67 -19.37 26.79
N GLU A 635 1.47 -18.32 26.98
CA GLU A 635 2.63 -18.02 26.13
C GLU A 635 3.84 -18.83 26.60
N ARG A 636 4.61 -19.33 25.62
CA ARG A 636 5.86 -20.04 25.87
C ARG A 636 6.95 -19.43 25.00
N ARG A 637 7.94 -18.84 25.64
CA ARG A 637 9.18 -18.42 24.98
C ARG A 637 10.23 -19.49 25.22
N CYS A 638 10.98 -19.83 24.18
CA CYS A 638 11.97 -20.89 24.23
C CYS A 638 13.26 -20.43 23.55
N GLN A 639 14.39 -20.68 24.20
CA GLN A 639 15.71 -20.49 23.60
C GLN A 639 16.50 -21.78 23.76
N TYR A 640 17.12 -22.24 22.67
CA TYR A 640 17.97 -23.43 22.69
C TYR A 640 19.36 -23.05 23.14
N MET A 641 19.94 -23.91 23.98
CA MET A 641 21.28 -23.76 24.55
C MET A 641 22.09 -25.02 24.30
N PRO A 642 23.05 -25.00 23.38
CA PRO A 642 24.02 -26.08 23.24
C PRO A 642 25.04 -26.01 24.39
N VAL A 643 25.37 -27.15 24.97
CA VAL A 643 26.35 -27.26 26.07
C VAL A 643 27.34 -28.36 25.72
N TYR A 644 28.62 -28.03 25.65
CA TYR A 644 29.71 -29.01 25.51
C TYR A 644 30.58 -29.00 26.76
N ILE A 645 30.78 -30.18 27.34
CA ILE A 645 31.70 -30.40 28.47
C ILE A 645 32.73 -31.50 28.12
N LYS A 646 33.91 -31.34 28.69
CA LYS A 646 34.89 -32.46 28.76
C LYS A 646 34.48 -33.46 29.82
N PRO A 647 35.05 -34.71 29.81
CA PRO A 647 34.76 -35.70 30.84
C PRO A 647 35.06 -35.25 32.27
N ASN A 648 35.94 -34.26 32.45
CA ASN A 648 36.23 -33.63 33.75
C ASN A 648 35.17 -32.60 34.20
N GLY A 649 34.10 -32.41 33.44
CA GLY A 649 33.01 -31.46 33.71
C GLY A 649 33.27 -30.00 33.30
N GLN A 650 34.41 -29.70 32.66
CA GLN A 650 34.74 -28.35 32.20
C GLN A 650 33.97 -27.98 30.95
N TYR A 651 33.24 -26.83 31.01
CA TYR A 651 32.45 -26.25 29.94
C TYR A 651 33.30 -25.47 28.93
N TYR A 652 32.94 -25.54 27.64
CA TYR A 652 33.59 -24.80 26.54
C TYR A 652 32.54 -24.19 25.60
N ALA A 653 32.27 -22.92 25.73
CA ALA A 653 31.26 -22.20 24.93
C ALA A 653 31.51 -22.29 23.42
N THR A 654 32.77 -22.09 22.98
CA THR A 654 33.13 -22.15 21.55
C THR A 654 32.92 -23.55 20.94
N ALA A 655 33.23 -24.60 21.71
CA ALA A 655 32.99 -25.98 21.25
C ALA A 655 31.50 -26.30 21.23
N SER A 656 30.72 -25.79 22.20
CA SER A 656 29.27 -25.91 22.22
C SER A 656 28.65 -25.42 20.92
N GLN A 657 29.06 -24.21 20.48
CA GLN A 657 28.55 -23.58 19.26
C GLN A 657 29.03 -24.29 18.00
N LYS A 658 30.31 -24.66 17.92
CA LYS A 658 30.85 -25.41 16.75
C LYS A 658 30.15 -26.75 16.53
N VAL A 659 29.85 -27.48 17.60
CA VAL A 659 29.09 -28.73 17.48
C VAL A 659 27.65 -28.43 17.04
N TRP A 660 27.03 -27.37 17.57
CA TRP A 660 25.69 -26.95 17.13
C TRP A 660 25.67 -26.65 15.62
N ASP A 661 26.60 -25.85 15.14
CA ASP A 661 26.72 -25.51 13.71
C ASP A 661 26.93 -26.75 12.84
N ALA A 662 27.79 -27.70 13.27
CA ALA A 662 28.02 -28.95 12.58
C ALA A 662 26.77 -29.86 12.56
N VAL A 663 25.98 -29.88 13.65
CA VAL A 663 24.72 -30.63 13.70
C VAL A 663 23.70 -30.01 12.76
N CYS A 664 23.56 -28.67 12.71
CA CYS A 664 22.65 -27.96 11.82
C CYS A 664 23.04 -28.13 10.34
N SER A 665 24.34 -28.12 10.01
CA SER A 665 24.86 -28.30 8.62
C SER A 665 25.05 -29.75 8.21
N LYS A 666 24.80 -30.71 9.10
CA LYS A 666 25.10 -32.16 8.91
C LYS A 666 26.59 -32.47 8.62
N GLU A 667 27.50 -31.69 9.18
CA GLU A 667 28.94 -31.91 9.07
C GLU A 667 29.51 -32.83 10.18
N PHE A 668 28.84 -33.94 10.41
CA PHE A 668 29.27 -34.94 11.40
C PHE A 668 29.07 -36.37 10.89
N ASP A 669 29.85 -37.29 11.42
CA ASP A 669 29.72 -38.72 11.14
C ASP A 669 29.31 -39.47 12.41
N ILE A 670 28.26 -40.30 12.34
CA ILE A 670 27.84 -41.17 13.45
C ILE A 670 28.79 -42.35 13.46
N LEU A 671 29.45 -42.57 14.59
CA LEU A 671 30.40 -43.65 14.73
C LEU A 671 29.68 -44.96 15.06
N PRO A 672 30.13 -46.10 14.49
CA PRO A 672 29.61 -47.40 14.90
C PRO A 672 29.84 -47.62 16.40
N GLN A 673 28.81 -47.91 17.15
CA GLN A 673 28.87 -48.08 18.58
C GLN A 673 27.93 -49.22 19.00
N ASP A 674 28.33 -49.94 20.06
CA ASP A 674 27.44 -50.84 20.75
C ASP A 674 26.49 -50.02 21.62
N LEU A 675 25.21 -50.00 21.26
CA LEU A 675 24.18 -49.15 21.88
C LEU A 675 23.69 -49.72 23.23
N ALA A 676 24.62 -50.29 24.03
CA ALA A 676 24.31 -50.73 25.38
C ALA A 676 24.02 -49.53 26.30
N VAL A 677 22.92 -49.60 27.04
CA VAL A 677 22.50 -48.54 27.98
C VAL A 677 23.17 -48.86 29.34
N ASP A 678 24.15 -48.01 29.76
CA ASP A 678 24.68 -47.99 31.12
C ASP A 678 24.02 -46.86 31.91
N SER A 679 22.95 -47.18 32.63
CA SER A 679 22.18 -46.21 33.37
C SER A 679 22.98 -45.43 34.44
N SER A 680 24.03 -45.99 35.01
CA SER A 680 24.85 -45.33 36.02
C SER A 680 25.79 -44.30 35.40
N LEU A 681 26.34 -44.59 34.23
CA LEU A 681 27.13 -43.67 33.43
C LEU A 681 26.27 -42.55 32.87
N HIS A 682 25.08 -42.88 32.36
CA HIS A 682 24.14 -41.86 31.83
C HIS A 682 23.68 -40.88 32.91
N GLN A 683 23.39 -41.33 34.12
CA GLN A 683 23.06 -40.47 35.26
C GLN A 683 24.19 -39.53 35.64
N SER A 684 25.44 -40.05 35.63
CA SER A 684 26.62 -39.23 35.94
C SER A 684 26.84 -38.16 34.86
N ILE A 685 26.71 -38.50 33.59
CA ILE A 685 26.80 -37.57 32.46
C ILE A 685 25.72 -36.52 32.53
N TYR A 686 24.47 -36.95 32.76
CA TYR A 686 23.34 -36.03 32.95
C TYR A 686 23.56 -35.02 34.07
N ALA A 687 24.04 -35.48 35.25
CA ALA A 687 24.28 -34.61 36.40
C ALA A 687 25.36 -33.53 36.08
N LEU A 688 26.42 -33.91 35.37
CA LEU A 688 27.48 -32.98 34.95
C LEU A 688 26.93 -31.95 33.93
N MET A 689 26.20 -32.44 32.94
CA MET A 689 25.59 -31.58 31.92
C MET A 689 24.55 -30.65 32.47
N HIS A 690 23.67 -31.14 33.39
CA HIS A 690 22.64 -30.37 34.02
C HIS A 690 23.24 -29.23 34.89
N LYS A 691 24.32 -29.47 35.62
CA LYS A 691 25.00 -28.46 36.37
C LYS A 691 25.56 -27.36 35.49
N ALA A 692 26.27 -27.73 34.41
CA ALA A 692 26.80 -26.76 33.45
C ALA A 692 25.65 -25.96 32.75
N ALA A 693 24.56 -26.63 32.41
CA ALA A 693 23.39 -26.00 31.79
C ALA A 693 22.71 -25.02 32.77
N GLN A 694 22.64 -25.32 34.05
CA GLN A 694 22.07 -24.38 35.06
C GLN A 694 22.93 -23.13 35.22
N GLU A 695 24.26 -23.29 35.23
CA GLU A 695 25.19 -22.15 35.38
C GLU A 695 25.12 -21.22 34.16
N GLU A 696 25.20 -21.78 32.95
CA GLU A 696 25.19 -21.00 31.71
C GLU A 696 23.78 -20.49 31.33
N GLY A 697 22.74 -21.26 31.64
CA GLY A 697 21.35 -20.94 31.31
C GLY A 697 20.77 -19.78 32.11
N LYS A 698 21.37 -19.45 33.24
CA LYS A 698 20.89 -18.37 34.12
C LYS A 698 20.88 -17.01 33.40
N ALA A 699 21.98 -16.66 32.73
CA ALA A 699 22.09 -15.40 31.99
C ALA A 699 21.06 -15.32 30.80
N ILE A 700 20.86 -16.45 30.13
CA ILE A 700 19.87 -16.55 29.05
C ILE A 700 18.46 -16.33 29.61
N PHE A 701 18.12 -16.98 30.71
CA PHE A 701 16.81 -16.82 31.36
C PHE A 701 16.57 -15.39 31.84
N GLU A 702 17.56 -14.75 32.47
CA GLU A 702 17.48 -13.36 32.91
C GLU A 702 17.26 -12.41 31.72
N SER A 703 17.92 -12.62 30.60
CA SER A 703 17.69 -11.85 29.35
C SER A 703 16.29 -12.04 28.82
N MET A 704 15.79 -13.30 28.75
CA MET A 704 14.43 -13.61 28.33
C MET A 704 13.38 -12.98 29.27
N LEU A 705 13.64 -12.98 30.56
CA LEU A 705 12.76 -12.39 31.56
C LEU A 705 12.67 -10.87 31.41
N THR A 706 13.79 -10.20 31.19
CA THR A 706 13.86 -8.75 30.97
C THR A 706 13.11 -8.39 29.67
N ALA A 707 13.35 -9.12 28.58
CA ALA A 707 12.64 -8.90 27.33
C ALA A 707 11.12 -9.11 27.49
N ASN A 708 10.70 -10.16 28.23
CA ASN A 708 9.29 -10.41 28.49
C ASN A 708 8.64 -9.30 29.33
N GLN A 709 9.34 -8.78 30.34
CA GLN A 709 8.86 -7.65 31.14
C GLN A 709 8.68 -6.39 30.31
N THR A 710 9.68 -6.05 29.48
CA THR A 710 9.59 -4.90 28.57
C THR A 710 8.42 -5.01 27.58
N ASP A 711 8.24 -6.19 26.99
CA ASP A 711 7.12 -6.41 26.06
C ASP A 711 5.75 -6.32 26.75
N LEU A 712 5.63 -6.83 27.99
CA LEU A 712 4.40 -6.73 28.76
C LEU A 712 4.09 -5.30 29.20
N ASP A 713 5.12 -4.53 29.57
CA ASP A 713 4.94 -3.12 29.92
C ASP A 713 4.51 -2.31 28.69
N ASN A 714 5.12 -2.55 27.51
CA ASN A 714 4.68 -1.96 26.26
C ASN A 714 3.24 -2.37 25.87
N GLN A 715 2.87 -3.64 26.07
CA GLN A 715 1.50 -4.11 25.83
C GLN A 715 0.51 -3.45 26.79
N PHE A 716 0.91 -3.27 28.04
CA PHE A 716 0.08 -2.63 29.06
C PHE A 716 -0.18 -1.16 28.71
N GLU A 717 0.85 -0.38 28.38
CA GLU A 717 0.71 1.03 28.01
C GLU A 717 -0.19 1.21 26.77
N LYS A 718 0.08 0.44 25.72
CA LYS A 718 -0.72 0.47 24.47
C LYS A 718 -2.15 0.03 24.68
N GLY A 719 -2.37 -1.01 25.46
CA GLY A 719 -3.71 -1.51 25.79
C GLY A 719 -4.51 -0.52 26.62
N GLU A 720 -3.90 0.07 27.65
CA GLU A 720 -4.55 1.09 28.47
C GLU A 720 -4.95 2.32 27.64
N TYR A 721 -4.08 2.76 26.75
CA TYR A 721 -4.37 3.85 25.79
C TYR A 721 -5.57 3.51 24.91
N SER A 722 -5.59 2.32 24.31
CA SER A 722 -6.70 1.84 23.48
C SER A 722 -8.03 1.77 24.25
N PHE A 723 -8.03 1.24 25.48
CA PHE A 723 -9.25 1.19 26.31
C PHE A 723 -9.76 2.59 26.65
N ASN A 724 -8.88 3.54 26.95
CA ASN A 724 -9.23 4.92 27.24
C ASN A 724 -9.85 5.61 26.00
N ALA A 725 -9.31 5.38 24.82
CA ALA A 725 -9.85 5.91 23.56
C ALA A 725 -11.24 5.35 23.25
N ARG A 726 -11.41 4.03 23.37
CA ARG A 726 -12.72 3.36 23.23
C ARG A 726 -13.74 3.90 24.23
N LYS A 727 -13.35 4.16 25.47
CA LYS A 727 -14.19 4.75 26.49
C LYS A 727 -14.66 6.15 26.07
N LYS A 728 -13.75 7.02 25.62
CA LYS A 728 -14.08 8.36 25.10
C LYS A 728 -15.04 8.29 23.91
N ALA A 729 -14.84 7.34 22.98
CA ALA A 729 -15.73 7.14 21.83
C ALA A 729 -17.15 6.73 22.28
N ILE A 730 -17.25 5.80 23.23
CA ILE A 730 -18.54 5.34 23.79
C ILE A 730 -19.25 6.47 24.56
N GLU A 731 -18.53 7.33 25.29
CA GLU A 731 -19.08 8.48 26.00
C GLU A 731 -19.75 9.50 25.07
N ARG A 732 -19.31 9.59 23.81
CA ARG A 732 -19.92 10.46 22.77
C ARG A 732 -21.24 9.91 22.20
N VAL A 733 -21.57 8.65 22.45
CA VAL A 733 -22.83 8.03 21.99
C VAL A 733 -24.03 8.74 22.59
N GLY A 734 -24.88 9.32 21.74
CA GLY A 734 -25.99 10.16 22.14
C GLY A 734 -27.17 9.43 22.80
N LEU A 735 -27.21 8.09 22.81
CA LEU A 735 -28.25 7.26 23.41
C LEU A 735 -27.80 6.77 24.80
N PRO A 736 -28.40 7.29 25.91
CA PRO A 736 -27.91 7.01 27.26
C PRO A 736 -27.87 5.52 27.65
N GLU A 737 -28.88 4.75 27.28
CA GLU A 737 -28.99 3.31 27.57
C GLU A 737 -27.91 2.51 26.85
N VAL A 738 -27.70 2.76 25.56
CA VAL A 738 -26.66 2.14 24.74
C VAL A 738 -25.28 2.47 25.29
N ARG A 739 -25.05 3.74 25.64
CA ARG A 739 -23.80 4.23 26.23
C ARG A 739 -23.49 3.49 27.53
N GLN A 740 -24.46 3.40 28.45
CA GLN A 740 -24.26 2.70 29.73
C GLN A 740 -23.99 1.22 29.54
N PHE A 741 -24.71 0.56 28.65
CA PHE A 741 -24.48 -0.86 28.35
C PHE A 741 -23.05 -1.09 27.85
N ARG A 742 -22.61 -0.31 26.83
CA ARG A 742 -21.27 -0.43 26.24
C ARG A 742 -20.15 -0.09 27.21
N LEU A 743 -20.34 0.91 28.10
CA LEU A 743 -19.37 1.21 29.15
C LEU A 743 -19.22 0.06 30.15
N ARG A 744 -20.30 -0.64 30.51
CA ARG A 744 -20.23 -1.83 31.36
C ARG A 744 -19.50 -2.98 30.66
N GLN A 745 -19.81 -3.22 29.38
CA GLN A 745 -19.14 -4.22 28.60
C GLN A 745 -17.63 -3.94 28.50
N LEU A 746 -17.25 -2.71 28.13
CA LEU A 746 -15.84 -2.28 28.05
C LEU A 746 -15.13 -2.45 29.42
N SER A 747 -15.79 -2.11 30.53
CA SER A 747 -15.21 -2.28 31.85
C SER A 747 -14.96 -3.74 32.20
N SER A 748 -15.84 -4.65 31.75
CA SER A 748 -15.67 -6.10 31.95
C SER A 748 -14.52 -6.64 31.09
N GLU A 749 -14.42 -6.21 29.83
CA GLU A 749 -13.32 -6.54 28.92
C GLU A 749 -11.98 -6.06 29.50
N TYR A 750 -11.92 -4.82 29.98
CA TYR A 750 -10.72 -4.26 30.62
C TYR A 750 -10.29 -5.06 31.84
N ALA A 751 -11.22 -5.46 32.71
CA ALA A 751 -10.91 -6.26 33.88
C ALA A 751 -10.35 -7.65 33.52
N LEU A 752 -10.91 -8.30 32.48
CA LEU A 752 -10.40 -9.59 31.98
C LEU A 752 -9.01 -9.44 31.36
N TRP A 753 -8.79 -8.39 30.59
CA TRP A 753 -7.49 -8.08 30.01
C TRP A 753 -6.43 -7.83 31.08
N LEU A 754 -6.75 -7.06 32.12
CA LEU A 754 -5.82 -6.86 33.26
C LEU A 754 -5.45 -8.16 33.95
N GLN A 755 -6.42 -9.08 34.12
CA GLN A 755 -6.16 -10.41 34.68
C GLN A 755 -5.24 -11.25 33.78
N ASP A 756 -5.38 -11.11 32.45
CA ASP A 756 -4.52 -11.82 31.50
C ASP A 756 -3.08 -11.28 31.55
N ILE A 757 -2.90 -9.97 31.58
CA ILE A 757 -1.58 -9.34 31.76
C ILE A 757 -0.94 -9.79 33.08
N ASP A 758 -1.70 -9.83 34.19
CA ASP A 758 -1.17 -10.29 35.48
C ASP A 758 -0.75 -11.76 35.47
N LYS A 759 -1.51 -12.62 34.76
CA LYS A 759 -1.11 -14.01 34.52
C LYS A 759 0.18 -14.12 33.71
N LYS A 760 0.35 -13.29 32.68
CA LYS A 760 1.55 -13.26 31.83
C LYS A 760 2.78 -12.72 32.59
N ARG A 761 2.60 -11.92 33.63
CA ARG A 761 3.70 -11.47 34.52
C ARG A 761 4.23 -12.59 35.43
N ARG A 762 3.44 -13.63 35.70
CA ARG A 762 3.85 -14.78 36.51
C ARG A 762 4.60 -15.77 35.65
N VAL A 763 5.91 -15.72 35.73
CA VAL A 763 6.81 -16.53 34.93
C VAL A 763 7.26 -17.75 35.68
N ILE A 764 7.25 -18.91 35.01
CA ILE A 764 7.79 -20.16 35.54
C ILE A 764 9.01 -20.53 34.68
N PRO A 765 10.22 -20.65 35.27
CA PRO A 765 11.38 -21.14 34.57
C PRO A 765 11.25 -22.67 34.36
N ASP A 766 11.58 -23.10 33.18
CA ASP A 766 11.62 -24.53 32.78
C ASP A 766 12.84 -24.78 31.91
N MET A 767 13.54 -25.87 32.15
CA MET A 767 14.72 -26.27 31.41
C MET A 767 14.61 -27.73 31.01
N VAL A 768 14.61 -28.02 29.71
CA VAL A 768 14.38 -29.37 29.20
C VAL A 768 15.57 -29.82 28.35
N LEU A 769 16.05 -31.01 28.62
CA LEU A 769 17.06 -31.70 27.83
C LEU A 769 16.44 -32.42 26.64
N HIS A 770 16.93 -32.17 25.42
CA HIS A 770 16.43 -32.80 24.20
C HIS A 770 17.30 -33.98 23.73
N THR A 771 18.61 -33.84 23.81
CA THR A 771 19.51 -34.89 23.40
C THR A 771 20.88 -34.74 24.08
N ILE A 772 21.55 -35.89 24.25
CA ILE A 772 22.98 -35.95 24.61
C ILE A 772 23.70 -36.75 23.54
N ILE A 773 24.87 -36.31 23.12
CA ILE A 773 25.76 -37.05 22.23
C ILE A 773 27.19 -37.04 22.79
N GLU A 774 27.93 -38.13 22.58
CA GLU A 774 29.35 -38.22 22.86
C GLU A 774 30.14 -37.72 21.67
N ILE A 775 31.04 -36.77 21.86
CA ILE A 775 31.92 -36.25 20.82
C ILE A 775 33.25 -36.94 20.89
N LYS A 776 33.69 -37.52 19.78
CA LYS A 776 35.02 -38.10 19.60
C LYS A 776 35.75 -37.30 18.49
N GLY A 777 36.84 -36.62 18.89
CA GLY A 777 37.65 -35.81 18.00
C GLY A 777 38.77 -36.57 17.31
#